data_a0a72494ecc041824c6b81077125dca4
#
_entry.id   a0a72494ecc041824c6b81077125dca4
#
_cell.length_a   1.000
_cell.length_b   1.000
_cell.length_c   1.000
_cell.angle_alpha   90.00
_cell.angle_beta   90.00
_cell.angle_gamma   90.00
#
_symmetry.space_group_name_H-M   'P 1'
#
loop_
_entity.id
_entity.type
_entity.pdbx_description
1 polymer ?
#
loop_
_entity_poly.entity_id
_entity_poly.type
_entity_poly.pdbx_seq_one_letter_code
_entity_poly.pdbx_strand_id
1 'polypeptide(L)'
;MKKVIFLSMLLVFCMLAYGQTYRIEGTVIDKTSRKPLEFVNVLVVGLGIGSSTDAEGHFSVEQVPPGIYRLQASMLGYKTVFTSEYRVNHRTPHIQIEMEEEGTQLEGVTVTASPFQKVAESPVSLRVIGLQEIEKAPGANRDISRVVQNYPGVAFSPIGYRNDLIVRGGGPSENRFYLDGVEIPNINHFSTQGASGGPVGLIDADLIRNVKFYSGAFPANRGNALSSVLDFSLRDGDMEHNSLKATLGASEVALTSNGHLGDKTSYLVSVRQSYLQMLFKVLGLPLLPAYTDASFKLKTRFDARNELTLLGLGGIDRMKLNFDIEGEDAEYILGYLPKINQETFTLGGVYRHYAGPHVQSVTLSHSYLNNRNLKYHDNDESSEDNLTLRLRSVEQETKLRMENTSTWNLWKLNAGVELNYSQYSNTTYQRVFTDEVQIFDYRTNLDIFRWGLFASMDYSAPDERFTASLGVRTDGNNYNDKMKELWRQLSPRLSVSYRLIDRLFLSGHMGLYYQLPPYTALGFKGNDGSYLNRNLDYISVSQESVGLSWQPNENMEISAEGFYKFYRDMPLSVSDGIPLACKGNDYGVIGNERLISTAEGRSYGIEMMFKWLLVQRLNLSSSLTIFKSEFRDGKEGDYVPSAWDNRFIFNVSGTYNFPKNWSVGMKISCIGGSLYTPYDVEKSSLVEAWNAQGKAYYDYDRYNTERLPAFGQLDIRVDKMFYWKKCMFGVYLDIQNITASKLRQPDVLMSTGQIENPTAPLSERRYVMKSIKQESGTLLPALGITFEY
;
A
#
# COMPACT_ATOMS: atom_id res chain seq x y z
N MET A 1 18.50 -29.68 35.96
CA MET A 1 19.57 -30.09 35.03
C MET A 1 19.23 -29.90 33.55
N LYS A 2 18.16 -30.47 32.98
CA LYS A 2 17.85 -30.32 31.53
C LYS A 2 17.71 -28.86 31.07
N LYS A 3 17.07 -27.98 31.85
CA LYS A 3 16.94 -26.53 31.54
C LYS A 3 18.28 -25.77 31.59
N VAL A 4 19.18 -26.14 32.51
CA VAL A 4 20.53 -25.52 32.63
C VAL A 4 21.43 -25.99 31.50
N ILE A 5 21.35 -27.26 31.10
CA ILE A 5 22.10 -27.81 29.95
C ILE A 5 21.60 -27.15 28.65
N PHE A 6 20.31 -26.97 28.48
CA PHE A 6 19.75 -26.29 27.33
C PHE A 6 20.17 -24.80 27.28
N LEU A 7 20.16 -24.11 28.43
CA LEU A 7 20.60 -22.72 28.53
C LEU A 7 22.10 -22.56 28.29
N SER A 8 22.92 -23.48 28.81
CA SER A 8 24.34 -23.48 28.57
C SER A 8 24.72 -23.88 27.13
N MET A 9 23.97 -24.81 26.53
CA MET A 9 24.12 -25.13 25.10
C MET A 9 23.74 -23.94 24.21
N LEU A 10 22.68 -23.20 24.54
CA LEU A 10 22.27 -21.97 23.90
C LEU A 10 23.34 -20.88 24.04
N LEU A 11 23.94 -20.72 25.21
CA LEU A 11 25.02 -19.77 25.49
C LEU A 11 26.28 -20.11 24.71
N VAL A 12 26.70 -21.40 24.65
CA VAL A 12 27.83 -21.84 23.84
C VAL A 12 27.57 -21.65 22.35
N PHE A 13 26.35 -21.93 21.89
CA PHE A 13 25.94 -21.68 20.51
C PHE A 13 25.99 -20.19 20.16
N CYS A 14 25.62 -19.30 21.09
CA CYS A 14 25.74 -17.85 20.92
C CYS A 14 27.18 -17.36 20.85
N MET A 15 28.16 -18.03 21.52
CA MET A 15 29.55 -17.63 21.51
C MET A 15 30.29 -17.94 20.20
N LEU A 16 29.81 -18.91 19.40
CA LEU A 16 30.41 -19.31 18.14
C LEU A 16 30.04 -18.42 16.93
N ALA A 17 29.13 -17.42 17.14
CA ALA A 17 28.61 -16.58 16.08
C ALA A 17 29.36 -15.26 15.84
N TYR A 18 30.56 -15.10 16.39
CA TYR A 18 31.31 -13.85 16.32
C TYR A 18 32.41 -13.87 15.26
N GLY A 19 32.51 -12.75 14.51
CA GLY A 19 33.65 -12.47 13.64
C GLY A 19 33.55 -13.08 12.23
N GLN A 20 32.37 -13.53 11.79
CA GLN A 20 32.21 -14.01 10.42
C GLN A 20 32.12 -12.84 9.44
N THR A 21 32.85 -12.96 8.33
CA THR A 21 32.73 -12.08 7.17
C THR A 21 32.29 -12.91 5.96
N TYR A 22 31.67 -12.27 5.01
CA TYR A 22 31.15 -12.87 3.78
C TYR A 22 31.71 -12.13 2.58
N ARG A 23 31.47 -12.65 1.40
CA ARG A 23 31.80 -11.99 0.15
C ARG A 23 30.54 -11.55 -0.57
N ILE A 24 30.66 -10.50 -1.36
CA ILE A 24 29.62 -10.03 -2.28
C ILE A 24 30.16 -10.24 -3.68
N GLU A 25 29.44 -10.99 -4.49
CA GLU A 25 29.80 -11.28 -5.88
C GLU A 25 28.74 -10.72 -6.82
N GLY A 26 29.15 -10.34 -8.02
CA GLY A 26 28.22 -9.82 -8.99
C GLY A 26 28.86 -9.53 -10.34
N THR A 27 28.03 -9.00 -11.24
CA THR A 27 28.40 -8.56 -12.57
C THR A 27 27.94 -7.14 -12.82
N VAL A 28 28.79 -6.36 -13.50
CA VAL A 28 28.40 -5.02 -13.98
C VAL A 28 28.30 -5.06 -15.49
N ILE A 29 27.18 -4.57 -16.01
CA ILE A 29 26.92 -4.53 -17.45
C ILE A 29 26.44 -3.14 -17.88
N ASP A 30 26.68 -2.82 -19.13
CA ASP A 30 26.06 -1.68 -19.79
C ASP A 30 24.55 -1.94 -19.97
N LYS A 31 23.76 -1.01 -19.53
CA LYS A 31 22.29 -1.11 -19.53
C LYS A 31 21.70 -1.23 -20.95
N THR A 32 22.32 -0.58 -21.91
CA THR A 32 21.84 -0.46 -23.29
C THR A 32 22.33 -1.61 -24.16
N SER A 33 23.63 -1.86 -24.18
CA SER A 33 24.24 -2.91 -25.00
C SER A 33 24.21 -4.30 -24.36
N ARG A 34 23.94 -4.37 -23.03
CA ARG A 34 23.99 -5.59 -22.21
C ARG A 34 25.35 -6.26 -22.15
N LYS A 35 26.41 -5.57 -22.58
CA LYS A 35 27.79 -6.05 -22.53
C LYS A 35 28.37 -5.88 -21.13
N PRO A 36 29.28 -6.78 -20.73
CA PRO A 36 30.03 -6.62 -19.48
C PRO A 36 30.91 -5.37 -19.52
N LEU A 37 31.10 -4.74 -18.35
CA LEU A 37 31.93 -3.57 -18.16
C LEU A 37 33.14 -3.91 -17.30
N GLU A 38 34.33 -3.77 -17.89
CA GLU A 38 35.61 -3.97 -17.22
C GLU A 38 36.05 -2.68 -16.50
N PHE A 39 36.80 -2.81 -15.41
CA PHE A 39 37.36 -1.73 -14.59
C PHE A 39 36.34 -0.84 -13.89
N VAL A 40 35.11 -1.31 -13.68
CA VAL A 40 34.15 -0.61 -12.83
C VAL A 40 34.57 -0.73 -11.38
N ASN A 41 34.69 0.41 -10.68
CA ASN A 41 34.94 0.41 -9.25
C ASN A 41 33.63 0.17 -8.48
N VAL A 42 33.54 -0.95 -7.75
CA VAL A 42 32.37 -1.33 -6.96
C VAL A 42 32.74 -1.24 -5.48
N LEU A 43 32.06 -0.33 -4.75
CA LEU A 43 32.28 -0.06 -3.32
C LEU A 43 31.08 -0.47 -2.49
N VAL A 44 31.32 -1.03 -1.31
CA VAL A 44 30.27 -1.22 -0.29
C VAL A 44 30.10 0.10 0.47
N VAL A 45 28.94 0.72 0.27
CA VAL A 45 28.65 2.04 0.86
C VAL A 45 28.78 1.99 2.38
N GLY A 46 29.56 2.92 2.94
CA GLY A 46 29.79 3.07 4.38
C GLY A 46 30.86 2.17 5.00
N LEU A 47 31.43 1.20 4.26
CA LEU A 47 32.55 0.38 4.75
C LEU A 47 33.90 0.79 4.14
N GLY A 48 33.89 1.45 2.99
CA GLY A 48 35.10 1.86 2.27
C GLY A 48 35.89 0.67 1.69
N ILE A 49 35.26 -0.50 1.58
CA ILE A 49 35.81 -1.70 0.94
C ILE A 49 35.15 -1.93 -0.41
N GLY A 50 35.93 -2.42 -1.37
CA GLY A 50 35.43 -2.64 -2.73
C GLY A 50 36.37 -3.44 -3.59
N SER A 51 36.01 -3.63 -4.85
CA SER A 51 36.82 -4.25 -5.88
C SER A 51 36.54 -3.64 -7.25
N SER A 52 37.38 -3.90 -8.24
CA SER A 52 37.13 -3.55 -9.64
C SER A 52 36.63 -4.77 -10.40
N THR A 53 35.84 -4.54 -11.47
CA THR A 53 35.40 -5.63 -12.36
C THR A 53 36.52 -6.10 -13.29
N ASP A 54 36.48 -7.39 -13.61
CA ASP A 54 37.33 -8.01 -14.65
C ASP A 54 36.76 -7.80 -16.09
N ALA A 55 37.40 -8.42 -17.09
CA ALA A 55 37.00 -8.32 -18.51
C ALA A 55 35.60 -8.89 -18.80
N GLU A 56 35.13 -9.82 -18.01
CA GLU A 56 33.80 -10.41 -18.03
C GLU A 56 32.77 -9.62 -17.20
N GLY A 57 33.23 -8.49 -16.60
CA GLY A 57 32.41 -7.62 -15.76
C GLY A 57 32.14 -8.16 -14.35
N HIS A 58 32.82 -9.24 -13.93
CA HIS A 58 32.66 -9.81 -12.61
C HIS A 58 33.42 -9.03 -11.54
N PHE A 59 32.85 -8.91 -10.37
CA PHE A 59 33.48 -8.36 -9.17
C PHE A 59 33.28 -9.27 -7.97
N SER A 60 34.23 -9.25 -7.04
CA SER A 60 34.13 -9.90 -5.73
C SER A 60 34.67 -8.97 -4.65
N VAL A 61 33.85 -8.61 -3.69
CA VAL A 61 34.23 -7.82 -2.52
C VAL A 61 34.27 -8.74 -1.32
N GLU A 62 35.49 -8.96 -0.81
CA GLU A 62 35.78 -9.85 0.30
C GLU A 62 35.65 -9.17 1.66
N GLN A 63 35.53 -9.98 2.73
CA GLN A 63 35.60 -9.55 4.13
C GLN A 63 34.46 -8.59 4.55
N VAL A 64 33.26 -8.68 3.93
CA VAL A 64 32.11 -7.86 4.28
C VAL A 64 31.45 -8.43 5.54
N PRO A 65 31.26 -7.64 6.62
CA PRO A 65 30.51 -8.08 7.78
C PRO A 65 29.05 -8.38 7.43
N PRO A 66 28.36 -9.27 8.15
CA PRO A 66 26.92 -9.51 7.91
C PRO A 66 26.10 -8.25 8.18
N GLY A 67 25.13 -7.98 7.32
CA GLY A 67 24.30 -6.78 7.43
C GLY A 67 23.50 -6.48 6.18
N ILE A 68 22.93 -5.28 6.11
CA ILE A 68 22.20 -4.78 4.93
C ILE A 68 23.02 -3.63 4.34
N TYR A 69 23.40 -3.75 3.08
CA TYR A 69 24.28 -2.80 2.38
C TYR A 69 23.73 -2.42 1.02
N ARG A 70 24.21 -1.27 0.53
CA ARG A 70 24.14 -0.85 -0.86
C ARG A 70 25.52 -0.89 -1.48
N LEU A 71 25.58 -1.13 -2.77
CA LEU A 71 26.80 -0.99 -3.55
C LEU A 71 26.74 0.30 -4.36
N GLN A 72 27.90 0.90 -4.53
CA GLN A 72 28.13 2.01 -5.44
C GLN A 72 29.02 1.51 -6.57
N ALA A 73 28.57 1.60 -7.81
CA ALA A 73 29.36 1.32 -9.00
C ALA A 73 29.71 2.63 -9.72
N SER A 74 30.98 2.84 -10.02
CA SER A 74 31.47 4.04 -10.71
C SER A 74 32.55 3.70 -11.74
N MET A 75 32.46 4.35 -12.90
CA MET A 75 33.40 4.21 -14.02
C MET A 75 33.40 5.49 -14.83
N LEU A 76 34.56 5.85 -15.41
CA LEU A 76 34.66 7.02 -16.31
C LEU A 76 33.79 6.81 -17.55
N GLY A 77 32.96 7.82 -17.91
CA GLY A 77 32.03 7.77 -19.04
C GLY A 77 30.70 7.07 -18.70
N TYR A 78 30.45 6.70 -17.46
CA TYR A 78 29.20 6.13 -16.98
C TYR A 78 28.67 6.87 -15.76
N LYS A 79 27.35 6.96 -15.66
CA LYS A 79 26.68 7.50 -14.45
C LYS A 79 26.96 6.59 -13.27
N THR A 80 27.35 7.19 -12.13
CA THR A 80 27.48 6.43 -10.87
C THR A 80 26.13 5.87 -10.44
N VAL A 81 26.09 4.59 -10.12
CA VAL A 81 24.86 3.86 -9.74
C VAL A 81 24.94 3.40 -8.29
N PHE A 82 23.89 3.66 -7.53
CA PHE A 82 23.66 3.01 -6.23
C PHE A 82 22.63 1.90 -6.40
N THR A 83 22.96 0.71 -5.90
CA THR A 83 22.03 -0.41 -5.92
C THR A 83 20.91 -0.26 -4.86
N SER A 84 19.88 -1.08 -4.96
CA SER A 84 18.99 -1.35 -3.84
C SER A 84 19.78 -1.98 -2.68
N GLU A 85 19.16 -2.05 -1.51
CA GLU A 85 19.72 -2.73 -0.36
C GLU A 85 19.73 -4.24 -0.54
N TYR A 86 20.84 -4.87 -0.16
CA TYR A 86 21.02 -6.33 -0.14
C TYR A 86 21.44 -6.79 1.25
N ARG A 87 20.91 -7.94 1.66
CA ARG A 87 21.36 -8.60 2.88
C ARG A 87 22.62 -9.41 2.57
N VAL A 88 23.70 -9.15 3.33
CA VAL A 88 24.97 -9.89 3.26
C VAL A 88 24.99 -10.92 4.38
N ASN A 89 24.98 -12.18 3.99
CA ASN A 89 25.05 -13.36 4.87
C ASN A 89 25.66 -14.54 4.11
N HIS A 90 25.49 -15.77 4.60
CA HIS A 90 25.98 -17.01 3.95
C HIS A 90 25.28 -17.31 2.60
N ARG A 91 24.22 -16.61 2.27
CA ARG A 91 23.41 -16.70 1.03
C ARG A 91 23.26 -15.32 0.38
N THR A 92 24.35 -14.56 0.29
CA THR A 92 24.35 -13.30 -0.45
C THR A 92 24.14 -13.60 -1.93
N PRO A 93 23.06 -13.09 -2.57
CA PRO A 93 22.80 -13.40 -3.97
C PRO A 93 23.81 -12.71 -4.87
N HIS A 94 24.07 -13.31 -6.05
CA HIS A 94 24.84 -12.67 -7.11
C HIS A 94 24.15 -11.37 -7.57
N ILE A 95 24.87 -10.24 -7.53
CA ILE A 95 24.31 -8.91 -7.77
C ILE A 95 24.64 -8.44 -9.18
N GLN A 96 23.60 -8.23 -10.00
CA GLN A 96 23.78 -7.57 -11.31
C GLN A 96 23.57 -6.07 -11.17
N ILE A 97 24.57 -5.29 -11.61
CA ILE A 97 24.53 -3.83 -11.67
C ILE A 97 24.47 -3.40 -13.14
N GLU A 98 23.51 -2.55 -13.46
CA GLU A 98 23.34 -1.99 -14.81
C GLU A 98 23.77 -0.52 -14.78
N MET A 99 24.78 -0.15 -15.56
CA MET A 99 25.26 1.21 -15.66
C MET A 99 24.81 1.84 -17.00
N GLU A 100 24.56 3.13 -17.00
CA GLU A 100 24.13 3.91 -18.15
C GLU A 100 25.27 4.85 -18.56
N GLU A 101 25.62 4.88 -19.86
CA GLU A 101 26.64 5.81 -20.38
C GLU A 101 26.27 7.25 -20.06
N GLU A 102 27.25 8.01 -19.61
CA GLU A 102 27.12 9.44 -19.37
C GLU A 102 27.40 10.19 -20.68
N GLY A 103 26.43 10.91 -21.22
CA GLY A 103 26.67 11.79 -22.36
C GLY A 103 27.70 12.88 -22.03
N THR A 104 28.65 13.08 -22.87
CA THR A 104 29.83 13.99 -22.85
C THR A 104 29.97 14.84 -21.57
N GLN A 105 30.90 14.49 -20.68
CA GLN A 105 31.25 15.30 -19.52
C GLN A 105 31.82 16.66 -19.94
N LEU A 106 31.21 17.74 -19.48
CA LEU A 106 31.89 19.02 -19.38
C LEU A 106 32.84 18.95 -18.17
N GLU A 107 34.11 19.19 -18.39
CA GLU A 107 35.15 19.20 -17.35
C GLU A 107 34.70 20.07 -16.16
N GLY A 108 34.68 19.50 -14.97
CA GLY A 108 34.57 20.21 -13.70
C GLY A 108 33.28 20.04 -12.91
N VAL A 109 32.31 19.21 -13.32
CA VAL A 109 31.10 18.96 -12.51
C VAL A 109 31.20 17.56 -11.88
N THR A 110 31.43 17.53 -10.59
CA THR A 110 31.34 16.30 -9.80
C THR A 110 29.85 16.04 -9.50
N VAL A 111 29.22 15.19 -10.28
CA VAL A 111 27.86 14.73 -9.96
C VAL A 111 27.97 13.77 -8.77
N THR A 112 27.56 14.20 -7.61
CA THR A 112 27.53 13.37 -6.41
C THR A 112 26.25 12.54 -6.45
N ALA A 113 26.37 11.28 -6.85
CA ALA A 113 25.23 10.38 -6.83
C ALA A 113 24.76 10.15 -5.38
N SER A 114 23.48 10.33 -5.13
CA SER A 114 22.85 10.23 -3.82
C SER A 114 22.03 8.94 -3.68
N PRO A 115 21.97 8.30 -2.49
CA PRO A 115 21.08 7.19 -2.21
C PRO A 115 19.60 7.57 -2.26
N PHE A 116 19.29 8.87 -2.32
CA PHE A 116 17.94 9.41 -2.46
C PHE A 116 17.57 9.50 -3.95
N GLN A 117 16.94 8.45 -4.47
CA GLN A 117 16.56 8.38 -5.89
C GLN A 117 15.52 9.44 -6.23
N LYS A 118 15.77 10.16 -7.32
CA LYS A 118 14.81 11.05 -7.97
C LYS A 118 14.60 10.58 -9.39
N VAL A 119 13.39 10.71 -9.89
CA VAL A 119 13.05 10.45 -11.30
C VAL A 119 12.41 11.69 -11.87
N ALA A 120 12.64 11.94 -13.17
CA ALA A 120 12.16 13.15 -13.84
C ALA A 120 10.62 13.26 -13.78
N GLU A 121 9.93 12.14 -13.88
CA GLU A 121 8.45 12.11 -13.84
C GLU A 121 7.89 12.49 -12.45
N SER A 122 8.64 12.18 -11.36
CA SER A 122 8.20 12.47 -9.98
C SER A 122 9.36 12.98 -9.13
N PRO A 123 9.81 14.21 -9.34
CA PRO A 123 11.01 14.72 -8.69
C PRO A 123 10.80 15.08 -7.21
N VAL A 124 9.57 15.21 -6.74
CA VAL A 124 9.21 15.64 -5.38
C VAL A 124 8.52 14.54 -4.60
N SER A 125 7.45 13.97 -5.15
CA SER A 125 6.49 13.12 -4.41
C SER A 125 6.84 11.63 -4.45
N LEU A 126 8.02 11.24 -4.98
CA LEU A 126 8.51 9.86 -4.95
C LEU A 126 9.32 9.60 -3.68
N ARG A 127 9.00 8.50 -3.00
CA ARG A 127 9.77 7.95 -1.90
C ARG A 127 10.13 6.49 -2.17
N VAL A 128 11.39 6.13 -1.92
CA VAL A 128 11.86 4.75 -2.07
C VAL A 128 12.06 4.16 -0.67
N ILE A 129 11.32 3.08 -0.40
CA ILE A 129 11.33 2.36 0.87
C ILE A 129 12.25 1.15 0.67
N GLY A 130 13.35 1.10 1.41
CA GLY A 130 14.36 0.05 1.30
C GLY A 130 14.08 -1.15 2.20
N LEU A 131 14.90 -2.18 2.02
CA LEU A 131 14.80 -3.45 2.75
C LEU A 131 14.94 -3.25 4.27
N GLN A 132 15.86 -2.37 4.71
CA GLN A 132 16.08 -2.10 6.13
C GLN A 132 14.83 -1.49 6.78
N GLU A 133 14.15 -0.58 6.10
CA GLU A 133 12.93 0.04 6.60
C GLU A 133 11.78 -0.98 6.65
N ILE A 134 11.66 -1.84 5.65
CA ILE A 134 10.60 -2.86 5.57
C ILE A 134 10.74 -3.90 6.69
N GLU A 135 11.97 -4.37 6.94
CA GLU A 135 12.22 -5.44 7.89
C GLU A 135 12.25 -5.00 9.36
N LYS A 136 12.74 -3.77 9.63
CA LYS A 136 13.05 -3.30 10.98
C LYS A 136 12.19 -2.14 11.47
N ALA A 137 11.15 -1.73 10.72
CA ALA A 137 10.27 -0.64 11.16
C ALA A 137 9.55 -1.02 12.46
N PRO A 138 9.68 -0.22 13.53
CA PRO A 138 8.97 -0.47 14.78
C PRO A 138 7.46 -0.34 14.61
N GLY A 139 6.69 -1.21 15.23
CA GLY A 139 5.24 -1.22 15.15
C GLY A 139 4.64 -1.66 13.82
N ALA A 140 5.46 -1.94 12.82
CA ALA A 140 4.97 -2.36 11.50
C ALA A 140 4.60 -3.84 11.43
N ASN A 141 5.14 -4.67 12.31
CA ASN A 141 4.91 -6.11 12.32
C ASN A 141 5.06 -6.75 10.92
N ARG A 142 6.06 -6.28 10.14
CA ARG A 142 6.34 -6.74 8.77
C ARG A 142 5.22 -6.45 7.74
N ASP A 143 4.28 -5.57 8.06
CA ASP A 143 3.24 -5.10 7.14
C ASP A 143 3.69 -3.81 6.43
N ILE A 144 3.79 -3.86 5.11
CA ILE A 144 4.25 -2.71 4.30
C ILE A 144 3.28 -1.52 4.37
N SER A 145 1.99 -1.75 4.54
CA SER A 145 1.02 -0.67 4.70
C SER A 145 1.36 0.20 5.91
N ARG A 146 1.80 -0.42 7.01
CA ARG A 146 2.24 0.29 8.23
C ARG A 146 3.59 0.99 8.06
N VAL A 147 4.47 0.45 7.22
CA VAL A 147 5.74 1.12 6.89
C VAL A 147 5.48 2.39 6.09
N VAL A 148 4.58 2.33 5.09
CA VAL A 148 4.19 3.48 4.27
C VAL A 148 3.55 4.60 5.10
N GLN A 149 2.85 4.28 6.19
CA GLN A 149 2.27 5.27 7.11
C GLN A 149 3.31 6.17 7.82
N ASN A 150 4.59 5.85 7.75
CA ASN A 150 5.66 6.70 8.29
C ASN A 150 6.02 7.88 7.36
N TYR A 151 5.52 7.86 6.13
CA TYR A 151 5.85 8.86 5.11
C TYR A 151 4.87 10.03 5.11
N PRO A 152 5.31 11.22 4.61
CA PRO A 152 4.44 12.39 4.56
C PRO A 152 3.16 12.12 3.79
N GLY A 153 2.08 12.76 4.20
CA GLY A 153 0.78 12.69 3.55
C GLY A 153 -0.02 11.43 3.84
N VAL A 154 0.53 10.43 4.54
CA VAL A 154 -0.14 9.14 4.75
C VAL A 154 -0.73 9.07 6.15
N ALA A 155 -2.05 9.04 6.23
CA ALA A 155 -2.81 8.76 7.45
C ALA A 155 -3.18 7.29 7.53
N PHE A 156 -3.35 6.80 8.74
CA PHE A 156 -3.94 5.48 8.97
C PHE A 156 -5.44 5.59 9.24
N SER A 157 -6.15 4.48 9.02
CA SER A 157 -7.57 4.39 9.31
C SER A 157 -7.85 4.63 10.80
N PRO A 158 -8.87 5.39 11.15
CA PRO A 158 -9.30 5.56 12.54
C PRO A 158 -9.92 4.29 13.13
N ILE A 159 -10.26 3.30 12.29
CA ILE A 159 -10.78 2.00 12.73
C ILE A 159 -9.59 1.09 13.02
N GLY A 160 -9.36 0.78 14.29
CA GLY A 160 -8.14 0.12 14.79
C GLY A 160 -7.78 -1.27 14.23
N TYR A 161 -8.62 -1.85 13.38
CA TYR A 161 -8.37 -3.17 12.75
C TYR A 161 -8.02 -3.07 11.27
N ARG A 162 -7.77 -1.87 10.73
CA ARG A 162 -7.56 -1.67 9.30
C ARG A 162 -6.26 -0.91 9.05
N ASN A 163 -5.60 -1.25 7.94
CA ASN A 163 -4.37 -0.60 7.47
C ASN A 163 -4.61 0.12 6.14
N ASP A 164 -5.77 0.76 5.98
CA ASP A 164 -6.06 1.57 4.80
C ASP A 164 -5.03 2.68 4.63
N LEU A 165 -4.67 2.95 3.39
CA LEU A 165 -3.79 4.05 3.03
C LEU A 165 -4.65 5.24 2.59
N ILE A 166 -4.64 6.26 3.41
CA ILE A 166 -5.30 7.55 3.17
C ILE A 166 -4.20 8.54 2.83
N VAL A 167 -4.13 8.98 1.57
CA VAL A 167 -3.00 9.77 1.10
C VAL A 167 -3.45 11.17 0.71
N ARG A 168 -2.89 12.20 1.36
CA ARG A 168 -3.23 13.61 1.11
C ARG A 168 -4.73 13.87 1.15
N GLY A 169 -5.44 13.27 2.12
CA GLY A 169 -6.88 13.42 2.31
C GLY A 169 -7.75 12.76 1.24
N GLY A 170 -7.18 11.93 0.37
CA GLY A 170 -7.92 11.08 -0.56
C GLY A 170 -8.22 9.71 0.04
N GLY A 171 -9.34 9.13 -0.34
CA GLY A 171 -9.84 7.88 0.21
C GLY A 171 -9.02 6.64 -0.19
N PRO A 172 -9.23 5.51 0.50
CA PRO A 172 -8.49 4.26 0.25
C PRO A 172 -8.66 3.70 -1.17
N SER A 173 -9.77 3.97 -1.84
CA SER A 173 -10.06 3.53 -3.22
C SER A 173 -9.25 4.27 -4.29
N GLU A 174 -8.59 5.38 -3.93
CA GLU A 174 -7.85 6.23 -4.86
C GLU A 174 -6.41 5.76 -5.10
N ASN A 175 -5.99 4.69 -4.43
CA ASN A 175 -4.64 4.13 -4.51
C ASN A 175 -4.56 2.99 -5.54
N ARG A 176 -3.38 2.78 -6.14
CA ARG A 176 -3.10 1.64 -7.02
C ARG A 176 -1.79 0.96 -6.64
N PHE A 177 -1.76 -0.35 -6.83
CA PHE A 177 -0.67 -1.21 -6.38
C PHE A 177 -0.14 -2.03 -7.56
N TYR A 178 1.17 -2.07 -7.69
CA TYR A 178 1.88 -2.82 -8.73
C TYR A 178 2.91 -3.73 -8.10
N LEU A 179 3.03 -4.96 -8.58
CA LEU A 179 4.02 -5.95 -8.14
C LEU A 179 4.86 -6.35 -9.36
N ASP A 180 6.15 -5.93 -9.41
CA ASP A 180 7.03 -6.07 -10.58
C ASP A 180 6.39 -5.62 -11.91
N GLY A 181 5.52 -4.60 -11.85
CA GLY A 181 4.81 -4.04 -12.99
C GLY A 181 3.44 -4.65 -13.27
N VAL A 182 3.02 -5.69 -12.58
CA VAL A 182 1.67 -6.26 -12.61
C VAL A 182 0.79 -5.53 -11.61
N GLU A 183 -0.34 -4.99 -12.04
CA GLU A 183 -1.31 -4.36 -11.14
C GLU A 183 -2.06 -5.40 -10.32
N ILE A 184 -2.14 -5.19 -9.00
CA ILE A 184 -2.85 -6.05 -8.05
C ILE A 184 -4.01 -5.27 -7.40
N PRO A 185 -5.14 -5.92 -7.06
CA PRO A 185 -6.34 -5.22 -6.59
C PRO A 185 -6.16 -4.62 -5.18
N ASN A 186 -5.43 -5.30 -4.31
CA ASN A 186 -5.22 -4.93 -2.91
C ASN A 186 -3.89 -5.45 -2.38
N ILE A 187 -3.48 -4.95 -1.22
CA ILE A 187 -2.22 -5.33 -0.55
C ILE A 187 -2.45 -5.90 0.85
N ASN A 188 -3.70 -6.02 1.28
CA ASN A 188 -4.06 -6.52 2.60
C ASN A 188 -5.11 -7.64 2.52
N HIS A 189 -5.07 -8.55 3.49
CA HIS A 189 -6.14 -9.51 3.78
C HIS A 189 -7.38 -8.81 4.32
N PHE A 190 -8.56 -9.37 4.10
CA PHE A 190 -9.85 -8.82 4.54
C PHE A 190 -10.11 -7.40 4.02
N SER A 191 -9.62 -7.09 2.82
CA SER A 191 -9.87 -5.80 2.20
C SER A 191 -11.36 -5.64 1.87
N THR A 192 -11.90 -4.46 2.12
CA THR A 192 -13.24 -4.11 1.67
C THR A 192 -13.19 -3.78 0.18
N GLN A 193 -14.24 -4.14 -0.55
CA GLN A 193 -14.36 -3.78 -1.95
C GLN A 193 -14.31 -2.26 -2.13
N GLY A 194 -13.48 -1.80 -3.07
CA GLY A 194 -13.23 -0.38 -3.28
C GLY A 194 -12.36 0.29 -2.22
N ALA A 195 -11.74 -0.47 -1.29
CA ALA A 195 -10.79 0.04 -0.31
C ALA A 195 -9.47 -0.73 -0.38
N SER A 196 -8.40 -0.15 0.14
CA SER A 196 -7.06 -0.76 0.09
C SER A 196 -6.72 -1.61 1.31
N GLY A 197 -7.45 -1.45 2.41
CA GLY A 197 -7.00 -1.89 3.71
C GLY A 197 -7.70 -3.12 4.27
N GLY A 198 -7.02 -3.74 5.18
CA GLY A 198 -7.43 -4.83 6.05
C GLY A 198 -6.41 -4.94 7.18
N PRO A 199 -6.58 -5.87 8.13
CA PRO A 199 -5.76 -5.89 9.34
C PRO A 199 -4.30 -6.32 9.13
N VAL A 200 -3.99 -7.05 8.06
CA VAL A 200 -2.68 -7.67 7.81
C VAL A 200 -2.32 -7.61 6.34
N GLY A 201 -1.04 -7.41 6.04
CA GLY A 201 -0.50 -7.37 4.68
C GLY A 201 -0.58 -8.71 3.94
N LEU A 202 -1.07 -8.69 2.69
CA LEU A 202 -1.14 -9.84 1.80
C LEU A 202 0.23 -10.17 1.17
N ILE A 203 1.10 -9.17 1.00
CA ILE A 203 2.43 -9.36 0.42
C ILE A 203 3.41 -9.71 1.54
N ASP A 204 4.09 -10.85 1.43
CA ASP A 204 5.16 -11.20 2.38
C ASP A 204 6.34 -10.23 2.27
N ALA A 205 6.67 -9.57 3.38
CA ALA A 205 7.78 -8.62 3.46
C ALA A 205 9.14 -9.23 3.06
N ASP A 206 9.34 -10.54 3.24
CA ASP A 206 10.56 -11.23 2.86
C ASP A 206 10.80 -11.29 1.36
N LEU A 207 9.74 -11.14 0.55
CA LEU A 207 9.83 -11.14 -0.90
C LEU A 207 10.18 -9.77 -1.46
N ILE A 208 9.96 -8.69 -0.70
CA ILE A 208 10.10 -7.32 -1.20
C ILE A 208 11.57 -6.89 -1.18
N ARG A 209 12.04 -6.32 -2.27
CA ARG A 209 13.34 -5.67 -2.39
C ARG A 209 13.27 -4.18 -2.06
N ASN A 210 12.30 -3.49 -2.64
CA ASN A 210 11.98 -2.09 -2.35
C ASN A 210 10.56 -1.76 -2.80
N VAL A 211 10.06 -0.62 -2.32
CA VAL A 211 8.77 -0.07 -2.76
C VAL A 211 8.99 1.37 -3.19
N LYS A 212 8.51 1.72 -4.38
CA LYS A 212 8.40 3.09 -4.84
C LYS A 212 7.01 3.60 -4.48
N PHE A 213 6.95 4.54 -3.59
CA PHE A 213 5.71 5.18 -3.16
C PHE A 213 5.60 6.57 -3.78
N TYR A 214 4.59 6.76 -4.62
CA TYR A 214 4.23 8.04 -5.23
C TYR A 214 3.01 8.60 -4.50
N SER A 215 3.16 9.70 -3.78
CA SER A 215 2.05 10.43 -3.14
C SER A 215 1.43 11.51 -4.05
N GLY A 216 1.91 11.62 -5.27
CA GLY A 216 1.50 12.50 -6.36
C GLY A 216 2.46 12.32 -7.53
N ALA A 217 2.30 13.10 -8.59
CA ALA A 217 3.19 13.08 -9.76
C ALA A 217 3.37 11.67 -10.35
N PHE A 218 2.26 10.94 -10.56
CA PHE A 218 2.33 9.56 -11.07
C PHE A 218 2.82 9.55 -12.52
N PRO A 219 3.69 8.59 -12.92
CA PRO A 219 4.10 8.42 -14.32
C PRO A 219 2.90 8.18 -15.25
N ALA A 220 3.01 8.56 -16.53
CA ALA A 220 1.92 8.45 -17.51
C ALA A 220 1.47 6.99 -17.73
N ASN A 221 2.36 5.99 -17.55
CA ASN A 221 2.04 4.57 -17.63
C ASN A 221 1.30 4.03 -16.40
N ARG A 222 0.96 4.90 -15.42
CA ARG A 222 0.14 4.57 -14.25
C ARG A 222 -1.17 5.34 -14.34
N GLY A 223 -2.26 4.63 -14.60
CA GLY A 223 -3.61 5.18 -14.73
C GLY A 223 -4.52 4.78 -13.58
N ASN A 224 -5.75 5.30 -13.61
CA ASN A 224 -6.83 4.93 -12.70
C ASN A 224 -6.52 5.17 -11.20
N ALA A 225 -5.62 6.12 -10.88
CA ALA A 225 -5.22 6.50 -9.53
C ALA A 225 -5.41 8.00 -9.30
N LEU A 226 -5.84 8.41 -8.10
CA LEU A 226 -6.06 9.81 -7.74
C LEU A 226 -5.23 10.25 -6.52
N SER A 227 -4.76 9.32 -5.67
CA SER A 227 -4.05 9.69 -4.44
C SER A 227 -2.66 9.10 -4.33
N SER A 228 -2.48 7.82 -4.61
CA SER A 228 -1.12 7.24 -4.61
C SER A 228 -0.97 6.07 -5.57
N VAL A 229 0.30 5.80 -5.88
CA VAL A 229 0.75 4.59 -6.56
C VAL A 229 1.88 3.96 -5.74
N LEU A 230 1.75 2.68 -5.42
CA LEU A 230 2.79 1.87 -4.81
C LEU A 230 3.28 0.84 -5.83
N ASP A 231 4.56 0.88 -6.14
CA ASP A 231 5.20 -0.03 -7.08
C ASP A 231 6.23 -0.90 -6.33
N PHE A 232 5.84 -2.14 -6.07
CA PHE A 232 6.63 -3.13 -5.34
C PHE A 232 7.59 -3.83 -6.28
N SER A 233 8.87 -3.82 -5.97
CA SER A 233 9.87 -4.65 -6.61
C SER A 233 10.16 -5.85 -5.73
N LEU A 234 9.91 -7.06 -6.23
CA LEU A 234 10.27 -8.28 -5.54
C LEU A 234 11.77 -8.59 -5.72
N ARG A 235 12.31 -9.33 -4.76
CA ARG A 235 13.65 -9.93 -4.89
C ARG A 235 13.64 -10.92 -6.04
N ASP A 236 14.77 -11.12 -6.67
CA ASP A 236 14.97 -12.24 -7.58
C ASP A 236 15.46 -13.46 -6.77
N GLY A 237 15.18 -14.67 -7.24
CA GLY A 237 15.75 -15.88 -6.66
C GLY A 237 17.27 -15.92 -6.88
N ASP A 238 17.99 -16.63 -6.01
CA ASP A 238 19.41 -16.81 -6.09
C ASP A 238 19.76 -17.82 -7.22
N MET A 239 20.65 -17.46 -8.13
CA MET A 239 21.06 -18.30 -9.24
C MET A 239 22.19 -19.28 -8.87
N GLU A 240 22.78 -19.14 -7.69
CA GLU A 240 23.92 -19.97 -7.24
C GLU A 240 23.51 -20.96 -6.15
N HIS A 241 22.55 -20.57 -5.30
CA HIS A 241 22.19 -21.32 -4.12
C HIS A 241 20.68 -21.42 -3.94
N ASN A 242 20.23 -22.56 -3.41
CA ASN A 242 18.86 -22.68 -2.91
C ASN A 242 18.85 -22.40 -1.40
N SER A 243 17.88 -21.64 -0.93
CA SER A 243 17.67 -21.35 0.49
C SER A 243 16.24 -21.60 0.93
N LEU A 244 16.09 -21.90 2.21
CA LEU A 244 14.81 -22.09 2.86
C LEU A 244 14.79 -21.24 4.13
N LYS A 245 13.79 -20.37 4.25
CA LYS A 245 13.56 -19.53 5.42
C LYS A 245 12.22 -19.90 6.06
N ALA A 246 12.26 -20.25 7.33
CA ALA A 246 11.07 -20.44 8.16
C ALA A 246 10.92 -19.24 9.11
N THR A 247 9.75 -18.68 9.20
CA THR A 247 9.42 -17.58 10.10
C THR A 247 8.21 -17.95 10.96
N LEU A 248 8.37 -17.81 12.27
CA LEU A 248 7.26 -17.81 13.23
C LEU A 248 7.08 -16.34 13.66
N GLY A 249 6.12 -15.66 13.08
CA GLY A 249 5.78 -14.26 13.38
C GLY A 249 4.85 -14.13 14.57
N ALA A 250 4.36 -12.92 14.82
CA ALA A 250 3.38 -12.67 15.89
C ALA A 250 1.99 -13.25 15.60
N SER A 251 1.64 -13.38 14.33
CA SER A 251 0.30 -13.76 13.89
C SER A 251 0.28 -14.89 12.86
N GLU A 252 1.46 -15.33 12.37
CA GLU A 252 1.59 -16.22 11.23
C GLU A 252 2.82 -17.10 11.29
N VAL A 253 2.73 -18.24 10.61
CA VAL A 253 3.87 -19.07 10.23
C VAL A 253 4.09 -18.88 8.73
N ALA A 254 5.34 -18.60 8.32
CA ALA A 254 5.73 -18.45 6.94
C ALA A 254 6.86 -19.41 6.57
N LEU A 255 6.81 -19.92 5.34
CA LEU A 255 7.87 -20.70 4.73
C LEU A 255 8.21 -20.07 3.38
N THR A 256 9.43 -19.58 3.26
CA THR A 256 9.91 -18.92 2.05
C THR A 256 11.11 -19.70 1.48
N SER A 257 11.04 -20.04 0.21
CA SER A 257 12.16 -20.68 -0.52
C SER A 257 12.57 -19.80 -1.69
N ASN A 258 13.88 -19.66 -1.90
CA ASN A 258 14.42 -19.01 -3.08
C ASN A 258 15.60 -19.84 -3.63
N GLY A 259 15.86 -19.69 -4.94
CA GLY A 259 16.91 -20.42 -5.61
C GLY A 259 16.75 -20.42 -7.11
N HIS A 260 17.26 -21.45 -7.75
CA HIS A 260 17.24 -21.60 -9.21
C HIS A 260 16.73 -22.96 -9.69
N LEU A 261 16.19 -22.95 -10.90
CA LEU A 261 15.77 -24.12 -11.67
C LEU A 261 16.63 -24.18 -12.95
N GLY A 262 17.77 -24.86 -12.87
CA GLY A 262 18.81 -24.84 -13.93
C GLY A 262 19.49 -23.47 -14.04
N ASP A 263 20.16 -23.22 -15.16
CA ASP A 263 21.11 -22.11 -15.31
C ASP A 263 20.44 -20.77 -15.76
N LYS A 264 19.15 -20.77 -16.06
CA LYS A 264 18.48 -19.61 -16.65
C LYS A 264 17.28 -19.10 -15.85
N THR A 265 16.79 -19.88 -14.90
CA THR A 265 15.55 -19.58 -14.20
C THR A 265 15.77 -19.51 -12.71
N SER A 266 15.50 -18.34 -12.11
CA SER A 266 15.43 -18.19 -10.66
C SER A 266 13.98 -18.30 -10.18
N TYR A 267 13.80 -18.72 -8.93
CA TYR A 267 12.50 -18.80 -8.28
C TYR A 267 12.52 -18.19 -6.88
N LEU A 268 11.38 -17.67 -6.50
CA LEU A 268 11.07 -17.18 -5.16
C LEU A 268 9.63 -17.59 -4.85
N VAL A 269 9.42 -18.28 -3.72
CA VAL A 269 8.11 -18.81 -3.32
C VAL A 269 7.92 -18.57 -1.83
N SER A 270 6.74 -18.13 -1.42
CA SER A 270 6.34 -18.02 -0.02
C SER A 270 4.95 -18.59 0.18
N VAL A 271 4.74 -19.27 1.30
CA VAL A 271 3.44 -19.71 1.78
C VAL A 271 3.32 -19.31 3.24
N ARG A 272 2.17 -18.68 3.60
CA ARG A 272 1.90 -18.24 4.96
C ARG A 272 0.57 -18.79 5.45
N GLN A 273 0.53 -19.13 6.73
CA GLN A 273 -0.68 -19.55 7.46
C GLN A 273 -0.80 -18.72 8.74
N SER A 274 -1.93 -18.04 8.87
CA SER A 274 -2.24 -17.25 10.06
C SER A 274 -2.73 -18.13 11.23
N TYR A 275 -2.36 -17.73 12.43
CA TYR A 275 -2.99 -18.18 13.69
C TYR A 275 -3.59 -17.00 14.48
N LEU A 276 -3.88 -15.89 13.80
CA LEU A 276 -4.40 -14.65 14.36
C LEU A 276 -5.72 -14.87 15.13
N GLN A 277 -6.55 -15.81 14.67
CA GLN A 277 -7.78 -16.20 15.36
C GLN A 277 -7.54 -16.66 16.81
N MET A 278 -6.42 -17.37 17.07
CA MET A 278 -6.08 -17.82 18.43
C MET A 278 -5.70 -16.65 19.31
N LEU A 279 -4.92 -15.71 18.77
CA LEU A 279 -4.53 -14.49 19.47
C LEU A 279 -5.75 -13.62 19.79
N PHE A 280 -6.65 -13.42 18.86
CA PHE A 280 -7.87 -12.62 19.05
C PHE A 280 -8.82 -13.25 20.06
N LYS A 281 -8.91 -14.60 20.07
CA LYS A 281 -9.69 -15.31 21.09
C LYS A 281 -9.12 -15.11 22.50
N VAL A 282 -7.80 -15.20 22.65
CA VAL A 282 -7.13 -14.96 23.95
C VAL A 282 -7.30 -13.51 24.41
N LEU A 283 -7.33 -12.55 23.48
CA LEU A 283 -7.55 -11.13 23.78
C LEU A 283 -9.03 -10.76 23.98
N GLY A 284 -9.96 -11.72 23.87
CA GLY A 284 -11.39 -11.47 24.02
C GLY A 284 -11.97 -10.55 22.93
N LEU A 285 -11.42 -10.60 21.72
CA LEU A 285 -11.91 -9.76 20.60
C LEU A 285 -13.11 -10.43 19.91
N PRO A 286 -14.07 -9.64 19.39
CA PRO A 286 -15.31 -10.17 18.82
C PRO A 286 -15.13 -10.86 17.46
N LEU A 287 -13.99 -10.66 16.80
CA LEU A 287 -13.67 -11.21 15.48
C LEU A 287 -12.55 -12.24 15.58
N LEU A 288 -12.64 -13.31 14.82
CA LEU A 288 -11.63 -14.38 14.74
C LEU A 288 -11.15 -14.53 13.28
N PRO A 289 -10.26 -13.65 12.80
CA PRO A 289 -9.74 -13.70 11.45
C PRO A 289 -8.72 -14.83 11.29
N ALA A 290 -8.76 -15.51 10.16
CA ALA A 290 -7.77 -16.47 9.73
C ALA A 290 -7.51 -16.31 8.24
N TYR A 291 -6.25 -16.38 7.81
CA TYR A 291 -5.88 -16.33 6.41
C TYR A 291 -4.81 -17.36 6.06
N THR A 292 -4.81 -17.74 4.79
CA THR A 292 -3.76 -18.52 4.15
C THR A 292 -3.41 -17.82 2.85
N ASP A 293 -2.15 -17.59 2.59
CA ASP A 293 -1.70 -17.00 1.33
C ASP A 293 -0.47 -17.70 0.75
N ALA A 294 -0.28 -17.48 -0.54
CA ALA A 294 0.89 -17.94 -1.27
C ALA A 294 1.29 -16.91 -2.33
N SER A 295 2.59 -16.78 -2.51
CA SER A 295 3.18 -15.92 -3.54
C SER A 295 4.33 -16.64 -4.23
N PHE A 296 4.52 -16.38 -5.52
CA PHE A 296 5.69 -16.86 -6.25
C PHE A 296 6.16 -15.87 -7.30
N LYS A 297 7.44 -15.94 -7.63
CA LYS A 297 8.07 -15.29 -8.77
C LYS A 297 9.02 -16.26 -9.43
N LEU A 298 8.88 -16.43 -10.75
CA LEU A 298 9.82 -17.15 -11.60
C LEU A 298 10.39 -16.17 -12.60
N LYS A 299 11.70 -16.06 -12.67
CA LYS A 299 12.39 -15.20 -13.62
C LYS A 299 13.32 -16.01 -14.49
N THR A 300 13.03 -16.07 -15.78
CA THR A 300 13.81 -16.81 -16.78
C THR A 300 14.50 -15.82 -17.72
N ARG A 301 15.82 -15.92 -17.83
CA ARG A 301 16.62 -15.23 -18.83
C ARG A 301 16.93 -16.19 -19.96
N PHE A 302 16.25 -16.05 -21.07
CA PHE A 302 16.47 -16.89 -22.25
C PHE A 302 17.85 -16.63 -22.84
N ASP A 303 18.20 -15.33 -22.92
CA ASP A 303 19.49 -14.83 -23.39
C ASP A 303 19.71 -13.40 -22.84
N ALA A 304 20.77 -12.71 -23.26
CA ALA A 304 21.12 -11.37 -22.82
C ALA A 304 20.04 -10.30 -23.14
N ARG A 305 19.16 -10.57 -24.10
CA ARG A 305 18.15 -9.62 -24.59
C ARG A 305 16.74 -9.98 -24.20
N ASN A 306 16.46 -11.19 -23.75
CA ASN A 306 15.12 -11.71 -23.55
C ASN A 306 14.94 -12.26 -22.15
N GLU A 307 14.03 -11.69 -21.38
CA GLU A 307 13.65 -12.21 -20.06
C GLU A 307 12.12 -12.29 -19.90
N LEU A 308 11.69 -13.29 -19.18
CA LEU A 308 10.30 -13.49 -18.77
C LEU A 308 10.22 -13.60 -17.26
N THR A 309 9.37 -12.79 -16.66
CA THR A 309 9.02 -12.91 -15.24
C THR A 309 7.57 -13.38 -15.14
N LEU A 310 7.34 -14.49 -14.47
CA LEU A 310 6.01 -14.95 -14.07
C LEU A 310 5.85 -14.73 -12.58
N LEU A 311 4.73 -14.22 -12.14
CA LEU A 311 4.43 -14.02 -10.73
C LEU A 311 2.98 -14.35 -10.39
N GLY A 312 2.77 -14.72 -9.14
CA GLY A 312 1.47 -14.98 -8.58
C GLY A 312 1.40 -14.59 -7.12
N LEU A 313 0.25 -14.11 -6.72
CA LEU A 313 -0.11 -13.74 -5.37
C LEU A 313 -1.55 -14.15 -5.12
N GLY A 314 -1.86 -14.82 -4.02
CA GLY A 314 -3.23 -15.19 -3.69
C GLY A 314 -3.43 -15.43 -2.21
N GLY A 315 -4.66 -15.18 -1.74
CA GLY A 315 -5.06 -15.34 -0.35
C GLY A 315 -6.49 -15.83 -0.20
N ILE A 316 -6.73 -16.56 0.87
CA ILE A 316 -8.03 -17.04 1.31
C ILE A 316 -8.24 -16.55 2.73
N ASP A 317 -9.29 -15.75 2.93
CA ASP A 317 -9.62 -15.11 4.18
C ASP A 317 -10.93 -15.65 4.73
N ARG A 318 -10.95 -15.95 6.03
CA ARG A 318 -12.12 -16.45 6.75
C ARG A 318 -12.23 -15.70 8.07
N MET A 319 -13.36 -15.04 8.29
CA MET A 319 -13.64 -14.32 9.54
C MET A 319 -14.85 -14.91 10.23
N LYS A 320 -14.66 -15.44 11.42
CA LYS A 320 -15.71 -15.94 12.31
C LYS A 320 -15.98 -14.92 13.41
N LEU A 321 -17.18 -14.96 13.96
CA LEU A 321 -17.52 -14.22 15.17
C LEU A 321 -17.11 -15.04 16.40
N ASN A 322 -16.71 -14.34 17.46
CA ASN A 322 -16.31 -14.95 18.73
C ASN A 322 -17.47 -14.89 19.72
N PHE A 323 -18.28 -15.93 19.76
CA PHE A 323 -19.42 -16.02 20.69
C PHE A 323 -19.02 -16.41 22.13
N ASP A 324 -17.73 -16.67 22.38
CA ASP A 324 -17.22 -17.00 23.73
C ASP A 324 -16.87 -15.74 24.54
N ILE A 325 -17.09 -14.53 24.02
CA ILE A 325 -16.87 -13.29 24.76
C ILE A 325 -18.05 -13.03 25.71
N GLU A 326 -17.72 -12.54 26.90
CA GLU A 326 -18.71 -12.26 27.96
C GLU A 326 -18.93 -10.74 28.08
N GLY A 327 -20.16 -10.37 28.44
CA GLY A 327 -20.53 -8.99 28.70
C GLY A 327 -21.54 -8.44 27.71
N GLU A 328 -22.44 -7.63 28.21
CA GLU A 328 -23.57 -7.06 27.48
C GLU A 328 -23.11 -6.23 26.25
N ASP A 329 -22.06 -5.43 26.43
CA ASP A 329 -21.49 -4.61 25.32
C ASP A 329 -20.89 -5.50 24.23
N ALA A 330 -20.31 -6.64 24.58
CA ALA A 330 -19.74 -7.59 23.64
C ALA A 330 -20.82 -8.29 22.81
N GLU A 331 -21.95 -8.66 23.43
CA GLU A 331 -23.10 -9.26 22.74
C GLU A 331 -23.70 -8.29 21.74
N TYR A 332 -23.84 -7.00 22.10
CA TYR A 332 -24.31 -5.97 21.16
C TYR A 332 -23.36 -5.78 19.97
N ILE A 333 -22.04 -5.77 20.22
CA ILE A 333 -21.05 -5.66 19.13
C ILE A 333 -21.14 -6.87 18.20
N LEU A 334 -21.31 -8.07 18.72
CA LEU A 334 -21.50 -9.28 17.92
C LEU A 334 -22.75 -9.22 17.07
N GLY A 335 -23.85 -8.68 17.60
CA GLY A 335 -25.09 -8.45 16.87
C GLY A 335 -24.93 -7.49 15.69
N TYR A 336 -23.92 -6.61 15.74
CA TYR A 336 -23.62 -5.62 14.70
C TYR A 336 -22.74 -6.15 13.57
N LEU A 337 -21.79 -7.06 13.85
CA LEU A 337 -20.75 -7.47 12.91
C LEU A 337 -21.25 -8.50 11.87
N PRO A 338 -20.89 -8.34 10.59
CA PRO A 338 -21.12 -9.36 9.57
C PRO A 338 -20.06 -10.47 9.61
N LYS A 339 -20.40 -11.66 9.12
CA LYS A 339 -19.42 -12.68 8.72
C LYS A 339 -18.82 -12.30 7.37
N ILE A 340 -17.47 -12.29 7.29
CA ILE A 340 -16.73 -11.86 6.09
C ILE A 340 -15.86 -13.01 5.60
N ASN A 341 -15.97 -13.35 4.33
CA ASN A 341 -15.07 -14.28 3.65
C ASN A 341 -14.56 -13.64 2.36
N GLN A 342 -13.27 -13.83 2.07
CA GLN A 342 -12.65 -13.27 0.87
C GLN A 342 -11.74 -14.32 0.22
N GLU A 343 -11.69 -14.29 -1.09
CA GLU A 343 -10.75 -15.03 -1.92
C GLU A 343 -10.17 -14.06 -2.94
N THR A 344 -8.87 -13.96 -3.00
CA THR A 344 -8.18 -13.11 -3.96
C THR A 344 -7.00 -13.82 -4.59
N PHE A 345 -6.78 -13.60 -5.88
CA PHE A 345 -5.52 -13.97 -6.52
C PHE A 345 -5.21 -13.05 -7.70
N THR A 346 -3.94 -12.91 -8.00
CA THR A 346 -3.43 -12.29 -9.22
C THR A 346 -2.33 -13.17 -9.79
N LEU A 347 -2.42 -13.44 -11.08
CA LEU A 347 -1.38 -14.11 -11.88
C LEU A 347 -0.93 -13.13 -12.95
N GLY A 348 0.37 -13.01 -13.17
CA GLY A 348 0.91 -12.11 -14.18
C GLY A 348 2.19 -12.60 -14.81
N GLY A 349 2.41 -12.18 -16.07
CA GLY A 349 3.64 -12.40 -16.82
C GLY A 349 4.15 -11.08 -17.39
N VAL A 350 5.43 -10.83 -17.26
CA VAL A 350 6.12 -9.67 -17.82
C VAL A 350 7.26 -10.16 -18.70
N TYR A 351 7.12 -9.98 -20.00
CA TYR A 351 8.19 -10.25 -20.97
C TYR A 351 8.90 -8.96 -21.30
N ARG A 352 10.24 -8.96 -21.28
CA ARG A 352 11.09 -7.83 -21.69
C ARG A 352 12.04 -8.23 -22.80
N HIS A 353 12.12 -7.37 -23.79
CA HIS A 353 13.07 -7.45 -24.88
C HIS A 353 13.96 -6.21 -24.90
N TYR A 354 15.27 -6.41 -24.84
CA TYR A 354 16.30 -5.37 -24.84
C TYR A 354 16.89 -5.25 -26.26
N ALA A 355 16.58 -4.18 -26.97
CA ALA A 355 17.01 -3.92 -28.34
C ALA A 355 17.84 -2.64 -28.39
N GLY A 356 19.08 -2.68 -27.89
CA GLY A 356 19.92 -1.50 -27.77
C GLY A 356 19.29 -0.44 -26.86
N PRO A 357 19.06 0.81 -27.32
CA PRO A 357 18.47 1.87 -26.50
C PRO A 357 16.98 1.65 -26.21
N HIS A 358 16.36 0.61 -26.73
CA HIS A 358 14.94 0.31 -26.60
C HIS A 358 14.71 -0.86 -25.64
N VAL A 359 13.80 -0.70 -24.71
CA VAL A 359 13.29 -1.77 -23.84
C VAL A 359 11.81 -1.91 -24.12
N GLN A 360 11.46 -3.01 -24.74
CA GLN A 360 10.06 -3.38 -25.01
C GLN A 360 9.56 -4.27 -23.89
N SER A 361 8.40 -3.98 -23.33
CA SER A 361 7.78 -4.83 -22.34
C SER A 361 6.32 -5.12 -22.64
N VAL A 362 5.95 -6.38 -22.45
CA VAL A 362 4.57 -6.86 -22.54
C VAL A 362 4.19 -7.45 -21.20
N THR A 363 3.16 -6.89 -20.58
CA THR A 363 2.62 -7.37 -19.31
C THR A 363 1.21 -7.90 -19.55
N LEU A 364 0.97 -9.17 -19.20
CA LEU A 364 -0.34 -9.78 -19.19
C LEU A 364 -0.65 -10.26 -17.77
N SER A 365 -1.82 -9.92 -17.26
CA SER A 365 -2.24 -10.34 -15.93
C SER A 365 -3.73 -10.63 -15.86
N HIS A 366 -4.09 -11.50 -14.90
CA HIS A 366 -5.47 -11.77 -14.50
C HIS A 366 -5.59 -11.71 -12.98
N SER A 367 -6.54 -10.89 -12.51
CA SER A 367 -6.85 -10.73 -11.08
C SER A 367 -8.29 -11.18 -10.81
N TYR A 368 -8.49 -11.78 -9.64
CA TYR A 368 -9.78 -12.24 -9.15
C TYR A 368 -9.93 -11.80 -7.68
N LEU A 369 -11.08 -11.24 -7.34
CA LEU A 369 -11.45 -10.86 -5.98
C LEU A 369 -12.91 -11.25 -5.74
N ASN A 370 -13.19 -12.05 -4.72
CA ASN A 370 -14.52 -12.50 -4.34
C ASN A 370 -14.76 -12.18 -2.86
N ASN A 371 -15.67 -11.25 -2.61
CA ASN A 371 -16.09 -10.85 -1.27
C ASN A 371 -17.48 -11.41 -0.97
N ARG A 372 -17.65 -11.96 0.24
CA ARG A 372 -18.93 -12.47 0.75
C ARG A 372 -19.15 -11.93 2.15
N ASN A 373 -20.22 -11.16 2.32
CA ASN A 373 -20.66 -10.64 3.60
C ASN A 373 -22.06 -11.20 3.90
N LEU A 374 -22.24 -11.68 5.12
CA LEU A 374 -23.50 -12.26 5.58
C LEU A 374 -23.81 -11.74 6.97
N LYS A 375 -25.04 -11.26 7.16
CA LYS A 375 -25.53 -10.82 8.45
C LYS A 375 -27.02 -11.20 8.63
N TYR A 376 -27.31 -11.73 9.80
CA TYR A 376 -28.67 -11.91 10.29
C TYR A 376 -28.89 -11.00 11.51
N HIS A 377 -30.12 -10.64 11.76
CA HIS A 377 -30.52 -9.91 12.96
C HIS A 377 -30.15 -10.76 14.20
N ASP A 378 -29.46 -10.16 15.16
CA ASP A 378 -28.92 -10.81 16.36
C ASP A 378 -28.12 -12.12 16.10
N ASN A 379 -27.58 -12.27 14.89
CA ASN A 379 -26.88 -13.48 14.40
C ASN A 379 -27.78 -14.76 14.40
N ASP A 380 -29.09 -14.60 14.43
CA ASP A 380 -30.04 -15.71 14.37
C ASP A 380 -30.24 -16.18 12.92
N GLU A 381 -29.57 -17.27 12.57
CA GLU A 381 -29.64 -17.93 11.26
C GLU A 381 -30.79 -18.94 11.14
N SER A 382 -31.68 -19.03 12.13
CA SER A 382 -32.76 -20.03 12.18
C SER A 382 -33.84 -19.77 11.11
N SER A 383 -34.00 -18.53 10.65
CA SER A 383 -34.95 -18.12 9.60
C SER A 383 -34.33 -17.16 8.60
N GLU A 384 -34.68 -17.29 7.32
CA GLU A 384 -34.34 -16.29 6.30
C GLU A 384 -35.03 -14.92 6.56
N ASP A 385 -36.10 -14.89 7.37
CA ASP A 385 -36.73 -13.63 7.78
C ASP A 385 -35.83 -12.75 8.64
N ASN A 386 -34.82 -13.35 9.28
CA ASN A 386 -33.82 -12.63 10.05
C ASN A 386 -32.65 -12.11 9.18
N LEU A 387 -32.63 -12.45 7.88
CA LEU A 387 -31.58 -11.99 6.98
C LEU A 387 -31.65 -10.48 6.79
N THR A 388 -30.57 -9.76 7.12
CA THR A 388 -30.46 -8.31 6.95
C THR A 388 -29.50 -7.93 5.82
N LEU A 389 -28.43 -8.72 5.61
CA LEU A 389 -27.46 -8.52 4.55
C LEU A 389 -26.94 -9.85 4.00
N ARG A 390 -27.02 -10.04 2.70
CA ARG A 390 -26.30 -11.05 1.93
C ARG A 390 -25.68 -10.39 0.73
N LEU A 391 -24.37 -10.25 0.74
CA LEU A 391 -23.60 -9.67 -0.36
C LEU A 391 -22.62 -10.71 -0.87
N ARG A 392 -22.62 -10.95 -2.17
CA ARG A 392 -21.54 -11.62 -2.88
C ARG A 392 -21.11 -10.77 -4.06
N SER A 393 -19.86 -10.34 -4.05
CA SER A 393 -19.28 -9.47 -5.05
C SER A 393 -18.02 -10.09 -5.63
N VAL A 394 -17.97 -10.24 -6.93
CA VAL A 394 -16.83 -10.82 -7.67
C VAL A 394 -16.32 -9.81 -8.68
N GLU A 395 -15.05 -9.49 -8.60
CA GLU A 395 -14.32 -8.70 -9.59
C GLU A 395 -13.27 -9.57 -10.27
N GLN A 396 -13.24 -9.54 -11.59
CA GLN A 396 -12.20 -10.17 -12.40
C GLN A 396 -11.69 -9.16 -13.41
N GLU A 397 -10.36 -9.06 -13.52
CA GLU A 397 -9.74 -8.15 -14.47
C GLU A 397 -8.60 -8.83 -15.21
N THR A 398 -8.70 -8.85 -16.55
CA THR A 398 -7.61 -9.28 -17.43
C THR A 398 -7.00 -8.05 -18.07
N LYS A 399 -5.70 -7.80 -17.84
CA LYS A 399 -4.99 -6.61 -18.29
C LYS A 399 -3.85 -6.99 -19.22
N LEU A 400 -3.76 -6.30 -20.35
CA LEU A 400 -2.63 -6.35 -21.28
C LEU A 400 -2.05 -4.95 -21.39
N ARG A 401 -0.76 -4.80 -21.04
CA ARG A 401 -0.01 -3.56 -21.24
C ARG A 401 1.21 -3.83 -22.10
N MET A 402 1.37 -3.05 -23.14
CA MET A 402 2.52 -3.05 -24.03
C MET A 402 3.16 -1.68 -23.98
N GLU A 403 4.44 -1.61 -23.68
CA GLU A 403 5.17 -0.35 -23.61
C GLU A 403 6.58 -0.50 -24.19
N ASN A 404 7.08 0.60 -24.76
CA ASN A 404 8.44 0.73 -25.21
C ASN A 404 9.09 1.93 -24.52
N THR A 405 10.21 1.69 -23.89
CA THR A 405 11.07 2.74 -23.33
C THR A 405 12.31 2.86 -24.20
N SER A 406 12.57 4.07 -24.69
CA SER A 406 13.73 4.38 -25.53
C SER A 406 14.56 5.46 -24.86
N THR A 407 15.87 5.25 -24.76
CA THR A 407 16.80 6.20 -24.14
C THR A 407 17.82 6.66 -25.19
N TRP A 408 17.90 7.98 -25.42
CA TRP A 408 18.86 8.59 -26.34
C TRP A 408 19.56 9.76 -25.66
N ASN A 409 20.81 9.62 -25.32
CA ASN A 409 21.62 10.68 -24.71
C ASN A 409 20.87 11.36 -23.53
N LEU A 410 20.30 12.55 -23.77
CA LEU A 410 19.61 13.37 -22.75
C LEU A 410 18.11 13.10 -22.64
N TRP A 411 17.56 12.26 -23.51
CA TRP A 411 16.12 12.03 -23.63
C TRP A 411 15.76 10.59 -23.34
N LYS A 412 14.65 10.42 -22.65
CA LYS A 412 14.02 9.11 -22.44
C LYS A 412 12.55 9.23 -22.82
N LEU A 413 12.10 8.42 -23.77
CA LEU A 413 10.71 8.30 -24.20
C LEU A 413 10.14 6.98 -23.70
N ASN A 414 8.99 7.03 -23.04
CA ASN A 414 8.18 5.86 -22.73
C ASN A 414 6.81 6.04 -23.39
N ALA A 415 6.36 5.06 -24.16
CA ALA A 415 5.04 5.09 -24.78
C ALA A 415 4.44 3.69 -24.80
N GLY A 416 3.11 3.62 -24.72
CA GLY A 416 2.45 2.33 -24.71
C GLY A 416 0.93 2.40 -24.74
N VAL A 417 0.37 1.19 -24.73
CA VAL A 417 -1.07 0.94 -24.74
C VAL A 417 -1.43 -0.01 -23.59
N GLU A 418 -2.61 0.17 -23.05
CA GLU A 418 -3.19 -0.67 -22.01
C GLU A 418 -4.61 -1.09 -22.40
N LEU A 419 -4.89 -2.37 -22.34
CA LEU A 419 -6.21 -2.94 -22.56
C LEU A 419 -6.62 -3.68 -21.30
N ASN A 420 -7.84 -3.48 -20.85
CA ASN A 420 -8.36 -4.13 -19.65
C ASN A 420 -9.79 -4.61 -19.91
N TYR A 421 -10.03 -5.88 -19.67
CA TYR A 421 -11.35 -6.48 -19.65
C TYR A 421 -11.72 -6.83 -18.21
N SER A 422 -12.75 -6.14 -17.71
CA SER A 422 -13.24 -6.28 -16.35
C SER A 422 -14.62 -6.89 -16.33
N GLN A 423 -14.80 -7.92 -15.51
CA GLN A 423 -16.09 -8.52 -15.23
C GLN A 423 -16.43 -8.30 -13.76
N TYR A 424 -17.57 -7.70 -13.50
CA TYR A 424 -18.08 -7.50 -12.18
C TYR A 424 -19.44 -8.16 -12.03
N SER A 425 -19.57 -9.07 -11.07
CA SER A 425 -20.86 -9.63 -10.70
C SER A 425 -21.16 -9.39 -9.23
N ASN A 426 -22.40 -9.02 -8.95
CA ASN A 426 -22.86 -8.77 -7.60
C ASN A 426 -24.26 -9.38 -7.41
N THR A 427 -24.43 -10.03 -6.25
CA THR A 427 -25.73 -10.45 -5.73
C THR A 427 -25.87 -9.80 -4.36
N THR A 428 -26.82 -8.89 -4.24
CA THR A 428 -27.09 -8.14 -3.02
C THR A 428 -28.52 -8.39 -2.59
N TYR A 429 -28.69 -8.84 -1.35
CA TYR A 429 -29.92 -8.71 -0.59
C TYR A 429 -29.60 -7.81 0.61
N GLN A 430 -30.32 -6.71 0.76
CA GLN A 430 -30.13 -5.79 1.88
C GLN A 430 -31.46 -5.18 2.29
N ARG A 431 -31.70 -5.12 3.60
CA ARG A 431 -32.83 -4.39 4.16
C ARG A 431 -32.37 -3.01 4.59
N VAL A 432 -33.13 -1.98 4.18
CA VAL A 432 -32.87 -0.59 4.52
C VAL A 432 -34.19 0.04 4.94
N PHE A 433 -34.15 0.94 5.90
CA PHE A 433 -35.29 1.73 6.30
C PHE A 433 -35.10 3.18 5.84
N THR A 434 -36.03 3.66 5.05
CA THR A 434 -36.17 5.10 4.70
C THR A 434 -37.30 5.72 5.52
N ASP A 435 -38.54 5.64 5.07
CA ASP A 435 -39.76 5.91 5.83
C ASP A 435 -40.51 4.61 6.17
N GLU A 436 -40.19 3.57 5.43
CA GLU A 436 -40.62 2.17 5.61
C GLU A 436 -39.50 1.21 5.27
N VAL A 437 -39.67 -0.06 5.62
CA VAL A 437 -38.66 -1.10 5.31
C VAL A 437 -38.66 -1.38 3.81
N GLN A 438 -37.55 -1.11 3.17
CA GLN A 438 -37.29 -1.44 1.77
C GLN A 438 -36.30 -2.60 1.65
N ILE A 439 -36.57 -3.48 0.70
CA ILE A 439 -35.69 -4.59 0.38
C ILE A 439 -35.04 -4.32 -0.97
N PHE A 440 -33.69 -4.26 -0.98
CA PHE A 440 -32.90 -4.30 -2.20
C PHE A 440 -32.48 -5.74 -2.45
N ASP A 441 -33.05 -6.37 -3.49
CA ASP A 441 -32.67 -7.71 -3.93
C ASP A 441 -32.40 -7.64 -5.43
N TYR A 442 -31.10 -7.56 -5.78
CA TYR A 442 -30.72 -7.43 -7.18
C TYR A 442 -29.48 -8.23 -7.53
N ARG A 443 -29.36 -8.53 -8.81
CA ARG A 443 -28.16 -9.13 -9.41
C ARG A 443 -27.63 -8.24 -10.51
N THR A 444 -26.31 -8.02 -10.46
CA THR A 444 -25.59 -7.25 -11.47
C THR A 444 -24.54 -8.08 -12.13
N ASN A 445 -24.43 -7.92 -13.45
CA ASN A 445 -23.29 -8.38 -14.23
C ASN A 445 -22.87 -7.22 -15.13
N LEU A 446 -21.63 -6.76 -14.96
CA LEU A 446 -21.02 -5.72 -15.78
C LEU A 446 -19.83 -6.32 -16.52
N ASP A 447 -19.77 -6.09 -17.82
CA ASP A 447 -18.61 -6.33 -18.65
C ASP A 447 -18.10 -4.98 -19.16
N ILE A 448 -16.92 -4.58 -18.70
CA ILE A 448 -16.30 -3.31 -19.04
C ILE A 448 -14.99 -3.57 -19.75
N PHE A 449 -14.90 -3.14 -21.01
CA PHE A 449 -13.66 -3.09 -21.75
C PHE A 449 -13.10 -1.67 -21.70
N ARG A 450 -11.88 -1.53 -21.16
CA ARG A 450 -11.15 -0.26 -21.05
C ARG A 450 -9.93 -0.30 -21.96
N TRP A 451 -9.59 0.84 -22.51
CA TRP A 451 -8.38 1.07 -23.29
C TRP A 451 -7.72 2.36 -22.86
N GLY A 452 -6.40 2.35 -22.81
CA GLY A 452 -5.59 3.49 -22.42
C GLY A 452 -4.40 3.66 -23.37
N LEU A 453 -4.07 4.89 -23.69
CA LEU A 453 -2.88 5.28 -24.44
C LEU A 453 -2.05 6.21 -23.58
N PHE A 454 -0.75 6.04 -23.56
CA PHE A 454 0.14 6.91 -22.78
C PHE A 454 1.47 7.13 -23.51
N ALA A 455 2.04 8.29 -23.25
CA ALA A 455 3.41 8.64 -23.63
C ALA A 455 4.00 9.59 -22.60
N SER A 456 5.28 9.46 -22.31
CA SER A 456 6.05 10.44 -21.54
C SER A 456 7.43 10.63 -22.15
N MET A 457 7.92 11.87 -22.07
CA MET A 457 9.23 12.26 -22.55
C MET A 457 9.97 12.97 -21.43
N ASP A 458 11.08 12.39 -21.02
CA ASP A 458 11.94 12.92 -19.99
C ASP A 458 13.18 13.54 -20.62
N TYR A 459 13.58 14.68 -20.11
CA TYR A 459 14.81 15.37 -20.45
C TYR A 459 15.69 15.55 -19.22
N SER A 460 16.95 15.23 -19.31
CA SER A 460 17.96 15.52 -18.28
C SER A 460 19.11 16.30 -18.92
N ALA A 461 19.39 17.50 -18.39
CA ALA A 461 20.52 18.29 -18.86
C ALA A 461 21.86 17.57 -18.56
N PRO A 462 22.93 17.80 -19.34
CA PRO A 462 24.22 17.13 -19.19
C PRO A 462 24.84 17.29 -17.79
N ASP A 463 24.62 18.44 -17.16
CA ASP A 463 25.08 18.76 -15.81
C ASP A 463 24.09 18.35 -14.71
N GLU A 464 23.01 17.64 -15.08
CA GLU A 464 21.91 17.26 -14.20
C GLU A 464 21.29 18.41 -13.39
N ARG A 465 21.54 19.65 -13.79
CA ARG A 465 20.98 20.86 -13.15
C ARG A 465 19.51 21.02 -13.40
N PHE A 466 19.05 20.59 -14.56
CA PHE A 466 17.66 20.68 -14.98
C PHE A 466 17.16 19.34 -15.49
N THR A 467 16.04 18.91 -14.95
CA THR A 467 15.29 17.77 -15.46
C THR A 467 13.83 18.16 -15.67
N ALA A 468 13.22 17.63 -16.73
CA ALA A 468 11.83 17.86 -17.04
C ALA A 468 11.19 16.57 -17.55
N SER A 469 9.92 16.36 -17.27
CA SER A 469 9.11 15.28 -17.79
C SER A 469 7.77 15.82 -18.26
N LEU A 470 7.42 15.51 -19.51
CA LEU A 470 6.11 15.77 -20.09
C LEU A 470 5.43 14.43 -20.38
N GLY A 471 4.31 14.19 -19.74
CA GLY A 471 3.50 13.00 -19.93
C GLY A 471 2.11 13.34 -20.44
N VAL A 472 1.53 12.41 -21.17
CA VAL A 472 0.13 12.45 -21.56
C VAL A 472 -0.45 11.04 -21.49
N ARG A 473 -1.65 10.94 -20.98
CA ARG A 473 -2.45 9.70 -20.96
C ARG A 473 -3.88 10.01 -21.37
N THR A 474 -4.52 9.05 -21.99
CA THR A 474 -5.96 9.09 -22.18
C THR A 474 -6.53 7.71 -22.00
N ASP A 475 -7.69 7.63 -21.37
CA ASP A 475 -8.39 6.39 -21.10
C ASP A 475 -9.81 6.45 -21.64
N GLY A 476 -10.36 5.31 -22.01
CA GLY A 476 -11.74 5.18 -22.42
C GLY A 476 -12.31 3.81 -22.04
N ASN A 477 -13.65 3.68 -22.06
CA ASN A 477 -14.32 2.40 -21.81
C ASN A 477 -15.71 2.37 -22.47
N ASN A 478 -16.32 1.18 -22.48
CA ASN A 478 -17.61 0.94 -23.10
C ASN A 478 -18.82 1.08 -22.13
N TYR A 479 -18.63 1.61 -20.93
CA TYR A 479 -19.69 1.71 -19.93
C TYR A 479 -20.83 2.66 -20.39
N ASN A 480 -20.48 3.85 -20.86
CA ASN A 480 -21.44 4.80 -21.46
C ASN A 480 -20.77 5.60 -22.59
N ASP A 481 -21.55 6.42 -23.31
CA ASP A 481 -21.04 7.15 -24.47
C ASP A 481 -20.03 8.21 -24.12
N LYS A 482 -20.18 8.90 -22.98
CA LYS A 482 -19.21 9.90 -22.53
C LYS A 482 -17.85 9.29 -22.19
N MET A 483 -17.84 8.11 -21.57
CA MET A 483 -16.63 7.42 -21.18
C MET A 483 -15.88 6.76 -22.36
N LYS A 484 -16.50 6.66 -23.54
CA LYS A 484 -15.83 6.21 -24.77
C LYS A 484 -14.96 7.30 -25.40
N GLU A 485 -15.25 8.56 -25.13
CA GLU A 485 -14.62 9.71 -25.77
C GLU A 485 -13.25 10.00 -25.17
N LEU A 486 -12.18 9.57 -25.83
CA LEU A 486 -10.80 9.68 -25.34
C LEU A 486 -10.36 11.11 -24.95
N TRP A 487 -10.85 12.13 -25.64
CA TRP A 487 -10.48 13.53 -25.32
C TRP A 487 -11.05 14.03 -23.99
N ARG A 488 -12.11 13.42 -23.45
CA ARG A 488 -12.67 13.79 -22.15
C ARG A 488 -11.77 13.37 -20.99
N GLN A 489 -10.99 12.30 -21.16
CA GLN A 489 -10.07 11.78 -20.18
C GLN A 489 -8.61 12.07 -20.51
N LEU A 490 -8.35 13.15 -21.27
CA LEU A 490 -6.99 13.56 -21.55
C LEU A 490 -6.29 14.05 -20.29
N SER A 491 -5.20 13.40 -19.93
CA SER A 491 -4.45 13.52 -18.67
C SER A 491 -3.03 14.01 -18.95
N PRO A 492 -2.82 15.33 -19.18
CA PRO A 492 -1.48 15.90 -19.29
C PRO A 492 -0.80 15.94 -17.91
N ARG A 493 0.51 15.72 -17.89
CA ARG A 493 1.36 15.75 -16.70
C ARG A 493 2.66 16.44 -17.02
N LEU A 494 3.08 17.38 -16.18
CA LEU A 494 4.34 18.11 -16.30
C LEU A 494 5.06 18.06 -14.96
N SER A 495 6.32 17.67 -14.99
CA SER A 495 7.22 17.75 -13.84
C SER A 495 8.50 18.45 -14.23
N VAL A 496 9.02 19.27 -13.36
CA VAL A 496 10.31 19.96 -13.54
C VAL A 496 11.10 19.91 -12.25
N SER A 497 12.43 19.83 -12.36
CA SER A 497 13.33 19.96 -11.22
C SER A 497 14.55 20.78 -11.64
N TYR A 498 14.95 21.70 -10.80
CA TYR A 498 16.10 22.56 -11.01
C TYR A 498 16.99 22.56 -9.77
N ARG A 499 18.29 22.33 -9.96
CA ARG A 499 19.32 22.43 -8.91
C ARG A 499 19.73 23.88 -8.74
N LEU A 500 19.23 24.51 -7.67
CA LEU A 500 19.50 25.93 -7.35
C LEU A 500 20.98 26.15 -7.00
N ILE A 501 21.48 25.34 -6.07
CA ILE A 501 22.88 25.25 -5.65
C ILE A 501 23.20 23.76 -5.47
N ASP A 502 24.46 23.44 -5.17
CA ASP A 502 24.84 22.07 -4.93
C ASP A 502 23.93 21.40 -3.89
N ARG A 503 23.33 20.26 -4.29
CA ARG A 503 22.47 19.43 -3.41
C ARG A 503 21.16 20.08 -2.94
N LEU A 504 20.78 21.27 -3.48
CA LEU A 504 19.47 21.89 -3.22
C LEU A 504 18.68 21.95 -4.52
N PHE A 505 17.52 21.30 -4.51
CA PHE A 505 16.65 21.18 -5.66
C PHE A 505 15.31 21.86 -5.40
N LEU A 506 14.87 22.66 -6.36
CA LEU A 506 13.50 23.14 -6.47
C LEU A 506 12.79 22.30 -7.50
N SER A 507 11.65 21.74 -7.15
CA SER A 507 10.89 20.89 -8.06
C SER A 507 9.42 21.27 -8.04
N GLY A 508 8.75 21.08 -9.17
CA GLY A 508 7.33 21.31 -9.30
C GLY A 508 6.68 20.25 -10.17
N HIS A 509 5.41 20.03 -9.92
CA HIS A 509 4.58 19.09 -10.67
C HIS A 509 3.19 19.67 -10.85
N MET A 510 2.59 19.41 -12.02
CA MET A 510 1.18 19.62 -12.29
C MET A 510 0.64 18.50 -13.19
N GLY A 511 -0.57 18.04 -12.92
CA GLY A 511 -1.16 16.99 -13.72
C GLY A 511 -2.65 16.82 -13.51
N LEU A 512 -3.31 16.27 -14.52
CA LEU A 512 -4.71 15.90 -14.49
C LEU A 512 -4.81 14.36 -14.49
N TYR A 513 -5.62 13.83 -13.60
CA TYR A 513 -5.76 12.39 -13.36
C TYR A 513 -7.21 11.97 -13.39
N TYR A 514 -7.46 10.76 -13.87
CA TYR A 514 -8.81 10.20 -13.97
C TYR A 514 -8.88 8.83 -13.33
N GLN A 515 -10.01 8.54 -12.70
CA GLN A 515 -10.32 7.24 -12.11
C GLN A 515 -11.77 6.85 -12.43
N LEU A 516 -11.95 5.58 -12.81
CA LEU A 516 -13.28 5.00 -12.95
C LEU A 516 -13.94 4.89 -11.57
N PRO A 517 -15.21 5.30 -11.40
CA PRO A 517 -15.95 5.04 -10.16
C PRO A 517 -15.95 3.54 -9.80
N PRO A 518 -16.07 3.17 -8.52
CA PRO A 518 -16.09 1.77 -8.09
C PRO A 518 -17.15 0.95 -8.81
N TYR A 519 -16.88 -0.32 -9.09
CA TYR A 519 -17.85 -1.21 -9.74
C TYR A 519 -19.15 -1.37 -8.96
N THR A 520 -19.10 -1.24 -7.64
CA THR A 520 -20.30 -1.18 -6.78
C THR A 520 -21.23 -0.07 -7.16
N ALA A 521 -20.69 1.13 -7.44
CA ALA A 521 -21.45 2.28 -7.90
C ALA A 521 -21.96 2.08 -9.33
N LEU A 522 -21.10 1.65 -10.25
CA LEU A 522 -21.45 1.43 -11.66
C LEU A 522 -22.49 0.32 -11.83
N GLY A 523 -22.43 -0.70 -10.98
CA GLY A 523 -23.30 -1.87 -11.02
C GLY A 523 -24.60 -1.75 -10.24
N PHE A 524 -24.87 -0.63 -9.58
CA PHE A 524 -26.06 -0.47 -8.78
C PHE A 524 -27.34 -0.45 -9.64
N LYS A 525 -28.33 -1.27 -9.24
CA LYS A 525 -29.61 -1.41 -9.94
C LYS A 525 -30.79 -1.08 -9.04
N GLY A 526 -31.83 -0.59 -9.65
CA GLY A 526 -33.16 -0.49 -9.03
C GLY A 526 -33.86 -1.85 -9.01
N ASN A 527 -34.97 -1.91 -8.30
CA ASN A 527 -35.83 -3.10 -8.20
C ASN A 527 -36.43 -3.53 -9.56
N ASP A 528 -36.49 -2.61 -10.53
CA ASP A 528 -36.89 -2.84 -11.91
C ASP A 528 -35.79 -3.47 -12.78
N GLY A 529 -34.60 -3.67 -12.21
CA GLY A 529 -33.45 -4.22 -12.87
C GLY A 529 -32.66 -3.21 -13.73
N SER A 530 -33.06 -1.96 -13.79
CA SER A 530 -32.36 -0.91 -14.53
C SER A 530 -31.10 -0.44 -13.78
N TYR A 531 -30.03 -0.10 -14.54
CA TYR A 531 -28.82 0.50 -13.96
C TYR A 531 -29.10 1.97 -13.62
N LEU A 532 -29.13 2.30 -12.34
CA LEU A 532 -29.45 3.66 -11.87
C LEU A 532 -28.30 4.65 -12.07
N ASN A 533 -27.08 4.16 -12.14
CA ASN A 533 -25.87 4.98 -12.19
C ASN A 533 -25.20 5.02 -13.59
N ARG A 534 -25.97 4.74 -14.65
CA ARG A 534 -25.46 4.66 -16.03
C ARG A 534 -24.80 5.94 -16.55
N ASN A 535 -25.17 7.09 -15.96
CA ASN A 535 -24.71 8.41 -16.39
C ASN A 535 -23.51 8.94 -15.60
N LEU A 536 -22.89 8.12 -14.74
CA LEU A 536 -21.66 8.53 -14.04
C LEU A 536 -20.54 8.83 -15.04
N ASP A 537 -19.71 9.79 -14.68
CA ASP A 537 -18.48 10.17 -15.40
C ASP A 537 -17.24 9.62 -14.68
N TYR A 538 -16.07 9.66 -15.33
CA TYR A 538 -14.81 9.47 -14.64
C TYR A 538 -14.62 10.55 -13.57
N ILE A 539 -14.17 10.15 -12.39
CA ILE A 539 -13.71 11.08 -11.36
C ILE A 539 -12.42 11.72 -11.87
N SER A 540 -12.31 13.04 -11.81
CA SER A 540 -11.13 13.77 -12.21
C SER A 540 -10.49 14.53 -11.06
N VAL A 541 -9.15 14.60 -11.05
CA VAL A 541 -8.37 15.37 -10.06
C VAL A 541 -7.26 16.11 -10.75
N SER A 542 -7.22 17.45 -10.61
CA SER A 542 -5.99 18.20 -10.87
C SER A 542 -5.12 18.16 -9.62
N GLN A 543 -3.81 17.95 -9.81
CA GLN A 543 -2.83 17.94 -8.74
C GLN A 543 -1.68 18.86 -9.09
N GLU A 544 -1.37 19.75 -8.19
CA GLU A 544 -0.23 20.65 -8.26
C GLU A 544 0.63 20.49 -7.01
N SER A 545 1.96 20.50 -7.19
CA SER A 545 2.88 20.53 -6.06
C SER A 545 4.16 21.28 -6.38
N VAL A 546 4.72 21.91 -5.37
CA VAL A 546 6.03 22.57 -5.41
C VAL A 546 6.79 22.19 -4.16
N GLY A 547 8.04 21.80 -4.33
CA GLY A 547 8.85 21.34 -3.21
C GLY A 547 10.33 21.70 -3.33
N LEU A 548 10.95 21.81 -2.17
CA LEU A 548 12.39 21.94 -1.98
C LEU A 548 12.94 20.65 -1.39
N SER A 549 14.05 20.17 -1.93
CA SER A 549 14.78 19.04 -1.37
C SER A 549 16.26 19.42 -1.25
N TRP A 550 16.76 19.36 -0.03
CA TRP A 550 18.15 19.66 0.30
C TRP A 550 18.84 18.41 0.84
N GLN A 551 20.01 18.10 0.28
CA GLN A 551 20.86 16.99 0.69
C GLN A 551 22.18 17.52 1.26
N PRO A 552 22.23 17.91 2.56
CA PRO A 552 23.44 18.51 3.15
C PRO A 552 24.67 17.64 2.95
N ASN A 553 24.50 16.34 2.95
CA ASN A 553 25.51 15.33 2.67
C ASN A 553 24.85 14.10 2.02
N GLU A 554 25.65 13.10 1.68
CA GLU A 554 25.18 11.88 0.99
C GLU A 554 24.20 11.03 1.82
N ASN A 555 24.18 11.22 3.13
CA ASN A 555 23.39 10.42 4.06
C ASN A 555 22.14 11.14 4.59
N MET A 556 21.92 12.41 4.23
CA MET A 556 20.83 13.23 4.76
C MET A 556 20.01 13.86 3.64
N GLU A 557 18.69 13.83 3.82
CA GLU A 557 17.74 14.58 3.00
C GLU A 557 16.74 15.32 3.89
N ILE A 558 16.50 16.58 3.56
CA ILE A 558 15.44 17.42 4.12
C ILE A 558 14.57 17.86 2.97
N SER A 559 13.29 17.62 3.03
CA SER A 559 12.36 18.07 2.00
C SER A 559 11.13 18.74 2.58
N ALA A 560 10.62 19.73 1.85
CA ALA A 560 9.36 20.40 2.12
C ALA A 560 8.58 20.51 0.82
N GLU A 561 7.29 20.14 0.83
CA GLU A 561 6.42 20.14 -0.34
C GLU A 561 5.07 20.76 0.02
N GLY A 562 4.62 21.75 -0.74
CA GLY A 562 3.24 22.21 -0.75
C GLY A 562 2.46 21.49 -1.86
N PHE A 563 1.26 21.04 -1.56
CA PHE A 563 0.42 20.37 -2.55
C PHE A 563 -1.00 20.94 -2.55
N TYR A 564 -1.64 20.83 -3.72
CA TYR A 564 -3.05 21.15 -3.94
C TYR A 564 -3.67 20.10 -4.87
N LYS A 565 -4.85 19.57 -4.49
CA LYS A 565 -5.66 18.65 -5.28
C LYS A 565 -7.04 19.23 -5.42
N PHE A 566 -7.57 19.25 -6.63
CA PHE A 566 -8.94 19.68 -6.90
C PHE A 566 -9.70 18.57 -7.62
N TYR A 567 -10.75 18.09 -6.98
CA TYR A 567 -11.61 17.01 -7.44
C TYR A 567 -12.84 17.54 -8.18
N ARG A 568 -13.19 16.88 -9.28
CA ARG A 568 -14.42 17.13 -10.04
C ARG A 568 -15.10 15.82 -10.38
N ASP A 569 -16.37 15.93 -10.72
CA ASP A 569 -17.19 14.79 -11.15
C ASP A 569 -17.24 13.67 -10.11
N MET A 570 -17.08 14.04 -8.82
CA MET A 570 -17.17 13.11 -7.70
C MET A 570 -18.62 12.60 -7.56
N PRO A 571 -18.79 11.31 -7.23
CA PRO A 571 -20.13 10.76 -6.97
C PRO A 571 -20.80 11.44 -5.79
N LEU A 572 -22.02 11.94 -6.03
CA LEU A 572 -22.93 12.53 -5.05
C LEU A 572 -24.13 11.61 -4.86
N SER A 573 -24.50 11.31 -3.64
CA SER A 573 -25.72 10.57 -3.31
C SER A 573 -26.95 11.42 -3.65
N VAL A 574 -27.91 10.82 -4.35
CA VAL A 574 -29.18 11.49 -4.68
C VAL A 574 -30.16 11.46 -3.50
N SER A 575 -30.02 10.46 -2.61
CA SER A 575 -30.94 10.27 -1.47
C SER A 575 -30.74 11.29 -0.36
N ASP A 576 -29.51 11.70 -0.11
CA ASP A 576 -29.16 12.57 1.02
C ASP A 576 -28.30 13.79 0.64
N GLY A 577 -27.91 13.93 -0.64
CA GLY A 577 -27.12 15.06 -1.12
C GLY A 577 -25.67 15.06 -0.62
N ILE A 578 -25.13 13.91 -0.13
CA ILE A 578 -23.80 13.81 0.46
C ILE A 578 -22.81 13.25 -0.56
N PRO A 579 -21.63 13.89 -0.77
CA PRO A 579 -20.56 13.30 -1.55
C PRO A 579 -20.07 11.98 -0.93
N LEU A 580 -19.88 10.93 -1.73
CA LEU A 580 -19.40 9.63 -1.23
C LEU A 580 -18.09 9.73 -0.45
N ALA A 581 -17.21 10.66 -0.80
CA ALA A 581 -15.98 10.93 -0.08
C ALA A 581 -16.19 11.37 1.39
N CYS A 582 -17.38 11.88 1.73
CA CYS A 582 -17.75 12.26 3.09
C CYS A 582 -18.39 11.10 3.87
N LYS A 583 -18.83 10.04 3.19
CA LYS A 583 -19.43 8.83 3.80
C LYS A 583 -18.40 7.73 4.13
N GLY A 584 -17.10 8.03 4.04
CA GLY A 584 -16.02 7.02 4.05
C GLY A 584 -15.77 6.29 5.36
N ASN A 585 -16.37 6.69 6.47
CA ASN A 585 -16.09 6.12 7.78
C ASN A 585 -16.52 4.66 7.97
N ASP A 586 -17.43 4.15 7.13
CA ASP A 586 -18.02 2.83 7.30
C ASP A 586 -17.23 1.70 6.58
N TYR A 587 -16.28 2.03 5.70
CA TYR A 587 -15.50 1.06 4.88
C TYR A 587 -16.36 -0.06 4.27
N GLY A 588 -17.66 0.17 4.13
CA GLY A 588 -18.61 -0.76 3.55
C GLY A 588 -18.54 -0.77 2.02
N VAL A 589 -19.55 -1.37 1.40
CA VAL A 589 -19.71 -1.32 -0.06
C VAL A 589 -20.07 0.11 -0.46
N ILE A 590 -19.12 0.85 -1.00
CA ILE A 590 -19.29 2.24 -1.40
C ILE A 590 -20.04 2.29 -2.73
N GLY A 591 -21.14 3.08 -2.78
CA GLY A 591 -21.85 3.40 -4.02
C GLY A 591 -22.99 2.47 -4.38
N ASN A 592 -23.46 1.62 -3.45
CA ASN A 592 -24.70 0.83 -3.61
C ASN A 592 -25.97 1.68 -3.41
N GLU A 593 -26.01 2.84 -4.04
CA GLU A 593 -27.08 3.81 -4.02
C GLU A 593 -27.13 4.61 -5.33
N ARG A 594 -28.19 5.37 -5.55
CA ARG A 594 -28.29 6.23 -6.74
C ARG A 594 -27.35 7.41 -6.62
N LEU A 595 -26.52 7.60 -7.65
CA LEU A 595 -25.44 8.58 -7.68
C LEU A 595 -25.48 9.44 -8.93
N ILE A 596 -24.96 10.66 -8.82
CA ILE A 596 -24.67 11.58 -9.92
C ILE A 596 -23.26 12.15 -9.79
N SER A 597 -22.60 12.49 -10.90
CA SER A 597 -21.22 13.02 -10.92
C SER A 597 -21.22 14.55 -10.90
N THR A 598 -21.57 15.15 -9.76
CA THR A 598 -21.68 16.61 -9.60
C THR A 598 -20.88 17.17 -8.44
N ALA A 599 -20.45 16.34 -7.49
CA ALA A 599 -19.71 16.82 -6.33
C ALA A 599 -18.29 17.26 -6.71
N GLU A 600 -17.80 18.26 -6.01
CA GLU A 600 -16.44 18.80 -6.11
C GLU A 600 -15.73 18.68 -4.77
N GLY A 601 -14.39 18.62 -4.79
CA GLY A 601 -13.59 18.57 -3.58
C GLY A 601 -12.24 19.24 -3.74
N ARG A 602 -11.59 19.51 -2.62
CA ARG A 602 -10.21 19.97 -2.59
C ARG A 602 -9.46 19.40 -1.39
N SER A 603 -8.20 19.11 -1.60
CA SER A 603 -7.27 18.77 -0.52
C SER A 603 -5.98 19.52 -0.73
N TYR A 604 -5.49 20.18 0.31
CA TYR A 604 -4.27 20.98 0.22
C TYR A 604 -3.53 21.01 1.54
N GLY A 605 -2.21 21.17 1.47
CA GLY A 605 -1.40 21.16 2.66
C GLY A 605 0.09 21.30 2.40
N ILE A 606 0.85 21.12 3.47
CA ILE A 606 2.31 21.16 3.47
C ILE A 606 2.82 19.86 4.09
N GLU A 607 3.80 19.27 3.44
CA GLU A 607 4.53 18.09 3.87
C GLU A 607 5.98 18.43 4.13
N MET A 608 6.55 17.92 5.22
CA MET A 608 7.97 18.03 5.54
C MET A 608 8.52 16.65 5.86
N MET A 609 9.73 16.36 5.40
CA MET A 609 10.41 15.12 5.69
C MET A 609 11.89 15.39 5.97
N PHE A 610 12.39 14.72 7.00
CA PHE A 610 13.80 14.58 7.31
C PHE A 610 14.19 13.11 7.27
N LYS A 611 15.26 12.76 6.57
CA LYS A 611 15.78 11.40 6.50
C LYS A 611 17.30 11.41 6.70
N TRP A 612 17.79 10.55 7.59
CA TRP A 612 19.21 10.40 7.90
C TRP A 612 19.61 8.94 7.95
N LEU A 613 20.45 8.54 7.00
CA LEU A 613 20.90 7.17 6.79
C LEU A 613 22.41 7.06 7.08
N LEU A 614 22.79 6.77 8.32
CA LEU A 614 24.14 6.36 8.65
C LEU A 614 24.24 4.85 8.43
N VAL A 615 24.93 4.47 7.36
CA VAL A 615 25.08 3.07 6.97
C VAL A 615 25.58 2.22 8.14
N GLN A 616 24.90 1.10 8.39
CA GLN A 616 25.12 0.15 9.48
C GLN A 616 24.95 0.71 10.91
N ARG A 617 24.56 1.95 11.11
CA ARG A 617 24.38 2.52 12.45
C ARG A 617 22.98 3.07 12.69
N LEU A 618 22.53 4.02 11.90
CA LEU A 618 21.29 4.73 12.16
C LEU A 618 20.47 4.88 10.88
N ASN A 619 19.22 4.50 10.94
CA ASN A 619 18.20 4.91 9.98
C ASN A 619 17.16 5.73 10.76
N LEU A 620 17.08 7.02 10.49
CA LEU A 620 16.16 7.94 11.15
C LEU A 620 15.35 8.66 10.10
N SER A 621 14.04 8.66 10.27
CA SER A 621 13.11 9.44 9.45
C SER A 621 12.12 10.20 10.33
N SER A 622 11.78 11.41 9.91
CA SER A 622 10.70 12.20 10.53
C SER A 622 9.84 12.81 9.44
N SER A 623 8.54 12.78 9.62
CA SER A 623 7.58 13.37 8.69
C SER A 623 6.54 14.20 9.43
N LEU A 624 6.15 15.32 8.84
CA LEU A 624 5.07 16.18 9.29
C LEU A 624 4.22 16.57 8.10
N THR A 625 2.92 16.39 8.21
CA THR A 625 1.93 16.85 7.23
C THR A 625 0.88 17.67 7.95
N ILE A 626 0.57 18.85 7.41
CA ILE A 626 -0.56 19.69 7.86
C ILE A 626 -1.43 19.92 6.62
N PHE A 627 -2.69 19.52 6.70
CA PHE A 627 -3.55 19.54 5.52
C PHE A 627 -5.03 19.73 5.87
N LYS A 628 -5.81 20.06 4.84
CA LYS A 628 -7.27 20.11 4.89
C LYS A 628 -7.83 19.36 3.68
N SER A 629 -8.89 18.57 3.89
CA SER A 629 -9.61 17.85 2.84
C SER A 629 -11.10 18.09 3.02
N GLU A 630 -11.77 18.65 1.99
CA GLU A 630 -13.15 19.06 2.06
C GLU A 630 -13.85 18.89 0.70
N PHE A 631 -15.15 18.61 0.73
CA PHE A 631 -15.98 18.40 -0.44
C PHE A 631 -17.27 19.20 -0.34
N ARG A 632 -17.95 19.39 -1.49
CA ARG A 632 -19.24 20.07 -1.59
C ARG A 632 -20.13 19.34 -2.60
N ASP A 633 -21.43 19.52 -2.49
CA ASP A 633 -22.45 18.88 -3.30
C ASP A 633 -22.56 19.39 -4.74
N GLY A 634 -21.83 20.43 -5.07
CA GLY A 634 -21.77 21.05 -6.40
C GLY A 634 -21.04 22.39 -6.34
N LYS A 635 -21.14 23.19 -7.41
CA LYS A 635 -20.38 24.44 -7.52
C LYS A 635 -20.80 25.52 -6.52
N GLU A 636 -22.07 25.51 -6.11
CA GLU A 636 -22.67 26.54 -5.26
C GLU A 636 -22.77 26.11 -3.79
N GLY A 637 -22.54 24.83 -3.47
CA GLY A 637 -22.59 24.31 -2.11
C GLY A 637 -21.41 24.75 -1.25
N ASP A 638 -21.60 24.73 0.06
CA ASP A 638 -20.55 24.98 1.05
C ASP A 638 -19.58 23.80 1.14
N TYR A 639 -18.32 24.09 1.36
CA TYR A 639 -17.30 23.05 1.61
C TYR A 639 -17.43 22.48 3.01
N VAL A 640 -17.56 21.16 3.08
CA VAL A 640 -17.62 20.38 4.32
C VAL A 640 -16.43 19.44 4.39
N PRO A 641 -15.79 19.29 5.55
CA PRO A 641 -14.64 18.43 5.70
C PRO A 641 -14.95 16.98 5.34
N SER A 642 -14.05 16.33 4.63
CA SER A 642 -14.15 14.90 4.31
C SER A 642 -13.92 14.03 5.55
N ALA A 643 -14.33 12.77 5.48
CA ALA A 643 -14.03 11.77 6.51
C ALA A 643 -12.51 11.57 6.74
N TRP A 644 -11.69 11.98 5.79
CA TRP A 644 -10.24 11.79 5.77
C TRP A 644 -9.45 13.02 6.25
N ASP A 645 -10.11 14.06 6.74
CA ASP A 645 -9.47 15.27 7.27
C ASP A 645 -9.00 15.06 8.71
N ASN A 646 -7.74 14.65 8.87
CA ASN A 646 -7.08 14.53 10.17
C ASN A 646 -6.38 15.83 10.62
N ARG A 647 -6.32 16.88 9.81
CA ARG A 647 -5.60 18.16 10.01
C ARG A 647 -4.09 18.03 10.04
N PHE A 648 -3.52 17.12 10.82
CA PHE A 648 -2.08 16.90 10.89
C PHE A 648 -1.73 15.44 11.12
N ILE A 649 -0.53 15.07 10.64
CA ILE A 649 0.11 13.78 10.84
C ILE A 649 1.57 14.03 11.15
N PHE A 650 2.08 13.47 12.23
CA PHE A 650 3.47 13.57 12.62
C PHE A 650 4.02 12.19 12.97
N ASN A 651 5.14 11.81 12.35
CA ASN A 651 5.84 10.57 12.64
C ASN A 651 7.33 10.83 12.83
N VAL A 652 7.93 10.13 13.78
CA VAL A 652 9.37 9.98 13.91
C VAL A 652 9.66 8.49 14.06
N SER A 653 10.48 7.93 13.20
CA SER A 653 10.87 6.52 13.25
C SER A 653 12.38 6.41 13.11
N GLY A 654 13.02 5.67 14.00
CA GLY A 654 14.45 5.44 13.94
C GLY A 654 14.84 4.05 14.40
N THR A 655 15.86 3.48 13.76
CA THR A 655 16.46 2.20 14.14
C THR A 655 17.96 2.39 14.27
N TYR A 656 18.52 2.03 15.42
CA TYR A 656 19.96 2.03 15.67
C TYR A 656 20.48 0.60 15.74
N ASN A 657 21.51 0.32 14.97
CA ASN A 657 22.20 -0.97 14.95
C ASN A 657 23.42 -0.92 15.88
N PHE A 658 23.37 -1.71 16.93
CA PHE A 658 24.45 -1.88 17.90
C PHE A 658 25.45 -2.94 17.45
N PRO A 659 26.66 -2.96 18.02
CA PRO A 659 27.60 -4.04 17.85
C PRO A 659 26.98 -5.41 18.16
N LYS A 660 27.56 -6.47 17.56
CA LYS A 660 27.10 -7.84 17.77
C LYS A 660 25.69 -8.12 17.23
N ASN A 661 25.28 -7.42 16.16
CA ASN A 661 24.03 -7.62 15.43
C ASN A 661 22.76 -7.45 16.27
N TRP A 662 22.77 -6.55 17.24
CA TRP A 662 21.59 -6.02 17.89
C TRP A 662 21.06 -4.82 17.10
N SER A 663 19.75 -4.67 17.04
CA SER A 663 19.14 -3.42 16.63
C SER A 663 17.97 -3.04 17.55
N VAL A 664 17.86 -1.74 17.79
CA VAL A 664 16.75 -1.17 18.58
C VAL A 664 16.11 -0.09 17.74
N GLY A 665 14.81 -0.22 17.54
CA GLY A 665 13.99 0.74 16.82
C GLY A 665 12.95 1.38 17.73
N MET A 666 12.61 2.64 17.45
CA MET A 666 11.56 3.39 18.13
C MET A 666 10.77 4.19 17.09
N LYS A 667 9.45 4.24 17.28
CA LYS A 667 8.56 5.06 16.46
C LYS A 667 7.59 5.82 17.35
N ILE A 668 7.46 7.11 17.09
CA ILE A 668 6.45 7.99 17.65
C ILE A 668 5.52 8.40 16.53
N SER A 669 4.23 8.23 16.72
CA SER A 669 3.20 8.68 15.78
C SER A 669 2.19 9.55 16.51
N CYS A 670 1.82 10.67 15.88
CA CYS A 670 0.74 11.55 16.34
C CYS A 670 -0.14 11.89 15.14
N ILE A 671 -1.46 11.76 15.28
CA ILE A 671 -2.42 12.11 14.25
C ILE A 671 -3.57 12.92 14.85
N GLY A 672 -4.02 13.92 14.12
CA GLY A 672 -5.23 14.65 14.48
C GLY A 672 -6.47 13.78 14.43
N GLY A 673 -7.46 14.08 15.26
CA GLY A 673 -8.69 13.30 15.31
C GLY A 673 -9.46 13.33 14.01
N SER A 674 -10.01 12.17 13.61
CA SER A 674 -10.90 12.05 12.46
C SER A 674 -12.24 12.68 12.72
N LEU A 675 -12.89 13.11 11.67
CA LEU A 675 -14.27 13.60 11.71
C LEU A 675 -15.24 12.42 11.68
N TYR A 676 -16.40 12.62 12.26
CA TYR A 676 -17.49 11.66 12.16
C TYR A 676 -18.86 12.37 12.16
N THR A 677 -19.84 11.65 11.63
CA THR A 677 -21.24 12.06 11.62
C THR A 677 -21.95 11.47 12.83
N PRO A 678 -22.64 12.25 13.65
CA PRO A 678 -23.42 11.72 14.77
C PRO A 678 -24.58 10.86 14.28
N TYR A 679 -25.17 10.08 15.18
CA TYR A 679 -26.34 9.28 14.87
C TYR A 679 -27.65 10.09 14.98
N ASP A 680 -28.58 9.79 14.08
CA ASP A 680 -30.00 10.12 14.24
C ASP A 680 -30.62 9.14 15.23
N VAL A 681 -30.70 9.55 16.49
CA VAL A 681 -31.20 8.72 17.59
C VAL A 681 -32.71 8.47 17.43
N GLU A 682 -33.45 9.44 16.94
CA GLU A 682 -34.89 9.31 16.75
C GLU A 682 -35.22 8.24 15.71
N LYS A 683 -34.61 8.32 14.54
CA LYS A 683 -34.79 7.32 13.48
C LYS A 683 -34.23 5.97 13.90
N SER A 684 -33.07 5.94 14.55
CA SER A 684 -32.42 4.69 15.00
C SER A 684 -33.24 3.96 16.06
N SER A 685 -34.01 4.68 16.89
CA SER A 685 -34.84 4.08 17.93
C SER A 685 -36.08 3.38 17.40
N LEU A 686 -36.60 3.75 16.21
CA LEU A 686 -37.77 3.10 15.61
C LEU A 686 -37.56 1.60 15.44
N VAL A 687 -38.45 0.77 15.95
CA VAL A 687 -38.36 -0.70 15.91
C VAL A 687 -38.22 -1.20 14.47
N GLU A 688 -39.03 -0.68 13.54
CA GLU A 688 -38.98 -1.06 12.13
C GLU A 688 -37.64 -0.64 11.47
N ALA A 689 -37.19 0.59 11.76
CA ALA A 689 -35.96 1.11 11.24
C ALA A 689 -34.73 0.28 11.72
N TRP A 690 -34.67 0.02 13.03
CA TRP A 690 -33.62 -0.79 13.61
C TRP A 690 -33.58 -2.21 13.03
N ASN A 691 -34.74 -2.88 12.99
CA ASN A 691 -34.84 -4.27 12.52
C ASN A 691 -34.53 -4.43 11.03
N ALA A 692 -34.66 -3.34 10.24
CA ALA A 692 -34.33 -3.36 8.82
C ALA A 692 -32.84 -3.62 8.58
N GLN A 693 -31.93 -2.98 9.32
CA GLN A 693 -30.49 -3.08 9.07
C GLN A 693 -29.67 -3.51 10.29
N GLY A 694 -30.25 -3.56 11.49
CA GLY A 694 -29.58 -3.94 12.74
C GLY A 694 -28.44 -3.01 13.13
N LYS A 695 -28.47 -1.74 12.71
CA LYS A 695 -27.49 -0.71 13.04
C LYS A 695 -28.16 0.66 13.09
N ALA A 696 -27.51 1.63 13.74
CA ALA A 696 -27.97 2.99 13.84
C ALA A 696 -27.88 3.72 12.48
N TYR A 697 -28.72 4.75 12.32
CA TYR A 697 -28.73 5.67 11.20
C TYR A 697 -27.91 6.91 11.54
N TYR A 698 -27.18 7.43 10.57
CA TYR A 698 -26.46 8.69 10.72
C TYR A 698 -27.38 9.89 10.49
N ASP A 699 -27.15 10.94 11.24
CA ASP A 699 -27.76 12.26 11.05
C ASP A 699 -26.96 13.04 9.98
N TYR A 700 -27.38 12.92 8.74
CA TYR A 700 -26.71 13.55 7.62
C TYR A 700 -26.93 15.07 7.51
N ASP A 701 -27.84 15.65 8.29
CA ASP A 701 -27.92 17.10 8.42
C ASP A 701 -26.71 17.65 9.21
N ARG A 702 -26.06 16.78 9.99
CA ARG A 702 -24.88 17.07 10.79
C ARG A 702 -23.65 16.23 10.38
N TYR A 703 -23.54 15.89 9.10
CA TYR A 703 -22.44 15.03 8.67
C TYR A 703 -21.07 15.67 8.85
N ASN A 704 -20.10 14.88 9.37
CA ASN A 704 -18.72 15.27 9.68
C ASN A 704 -18.60 16.55 10.53
N THR A 705 -19.58 16.85 11.41
CA THR A 705 -19.52 18.01 12.31
C THR A 705 -18.72 17.72 13.58
N GLU A 706 -18.65 16.48 14.00
CA GLU A 706 -17.96 16.09 15.22
C GLU A 706 -16.53 15.62 14.90
N ARG A 707 -15.61 15.87 15.85
CA ARG A 707 -14.20 15.49 15.71
C ARG A 707 -13.71 14.73 16.93
N LEU A 708 -13.08 13.59 16.68
CA LEU A 708 -12.43 12.80 17.71
C LEU A 708 -11.16 13.51 18.24
N PRO A 709 -10.70 13.19 19.46
CA PRO A 709 -9.44 13.69 19.97
C PRO A 709 -8.26 13.18 19.13
N ALA A 710 -7.17 13.96 19.14
CA ALA A 710 -5.90 13.53 18.55
C ALA A 710 -5.36 12.29 19.28
N PHE A 711 -4.68 11.44 18.52
CA PHE A 711 -4.12 10.19 19.01
C PHE A 711 -2.59 10.19 18.85
N GLY A 712 -1.89 9.68 19.87
CA GLY A 712 -0.45 9.49 19.84
C GLY A 712 -0.07 8.11 20.37
N GLN A 713 0.96 7.50 19.76
CA GLN A 713 1.43 6.18 20.15
C GLN A 713 2.95 6.10 20.06
N LEU A 714 3.55 5.27 20.91
CA LEU A 714 4.96 4.92 20.91
C LEU A 714 5.12 3.42 20.70
N ASP A 715 5.93 3.05 19.70
CA ASP A 715 6.27 1.67 19.37
C ASP A 715 7.77 1.45 19.58
N ILE A 716 8.15 0.27 20.08
CA ILE A 716 9.55 -0.12 20.30
C ILE A 716 9.78 -1.50 19.73
N ARG A 717 10.89 -1.67 19.02
CA ARG A 717 11.32 -2.94 18.46
C ARG A 717 12.78 -3.24 18.82
N VAL A 718 13.04 -4.49 19.17
CA VAL A 718 14.39 -4.99 19.44
C VAL A 718 14.61 -6.24 18.60
N ASP A 719 15.67 -6.26 17.84
CA ASP A 719 16.08 -7.42 17.02
C ASP A 719 17.45 -7.92 17.43
N LYS A 720 17.64 -9.23 17.35
CA LYS A 720 18.92 -9.91 17.50
C LYS A 720 19.11 -10.92 16.39
N MET A 721 20.23 -10.77 15.64
CA MET A 721 20.59 -11.68 14.57
C MET A 721 21.84 -12.48 14.94
N PHE A 722 21.82 -13.77 14.58
CA PHE A 722 22.94 -14.69 14.70
C PHE A 722 23.29 -15.22 13.31
N TYR A 723 24.53 -15.10 12.92
CA TYR A 723 25.02 -15.53 11.62
C TYR A 723 26.03 -16.65 11.79
N TRP A 724 25.82 -17.75 11.09
CA TRP A 724 26.73 -18.89 11.01
C TRP A 724 27.10 -19.17 9.56
N LYS A 725 28.12 -20.06 9.35
CA LYS A 725 28.59 -20.37 8.00
C LYS A 725 27.51 -20.92 7.05
N LYS A 726 26.48 -21.58 7.58
CA LYS A 726 25.45 -22.25 6.77
C LYS A 726 24.03 -21.84 7.10
N CYS A 727 23.82 -21.02 8.10
CA CYS A 727 22.47 -20.62 8.48
C CYS A 727 22.45 -19.27 9.22
N MET A 728 21.29 -18.68 9.28
CA MET A 728 21.02 -17.46 10.02
C MET A 728 19.83 -17.69 10.94
N PHE A 729 19.90 -17.15 12.15
CA PHE A 729 18.81 -17.18 13.12
C PHE A 729 18.54 -15.76 13.63
N GLY A 730 17.28 -15.36 13.64
CA GLY A 730 16.85 -14.07 14.10
C GLY A 730 15.76 -14.17 15.14
N VAL A 731 15.78 -13.27 16.12
CA VAL A 731 14.69 -13.10 17.10
C VAL A 731 14.36 -11.62 17.14
N TYR A 732 13.08 -11.28 17.13
CA TYR A 732 12.65 -9.91 17.37
C TYR A 732 11.51 -9.84 18.38
N LEU A 733 11.47 -8.74 19.10
CA LEU A 733 10.35 -8.31 19.94
C LEU A 733 9.92 -6.93 19.46
N ASP A 734 8.67 -6.84 18.99
CA ASP A 734 8.04 -5.60 18.53
C ASP A 734 6.86 -5.29 19.45
N ILE A 735 6.91 -4.17 20.14
CA ILE A 735 5.88 -3.76 21.08
C ILE A 735 5.19 -2.53 20.52
N GLN A 736 3.98 -2.71 20.03
CA GLN A 736 3.15 -1.61 19.55
C GLN A 736 2.42 -0.97 20.72
N ASN A 737 2.31 0.35 20.65
CA ASN A 737 1.58 1.16 21.60
C ASN A 737 1.99 0.87 23.08
N ILE A 738 3.30 0.97 23.37
CA ILE A 738 3.84 0.70 24.72
C ILE A 738 3.24 1.63 25.78
N THR A 739 2.74 2.78 25.36
CA THR A 739 2.06 3.77 26.21
C THR A 739 0.62 3.38 26.55
N ALA A 740 0.10 2.31 25.95
CA ALA A 740 -1.30 1.91 26.03
C ALA A 740 -2.29 3.07 25.75
N SER A 741 -1.89 3.99 24.87
CA SER A 741 -2.72 5.12 24.45
C SER A 741 -4.01 4.62 23.83
N LYS A 742 -5.13 5.27 24.14
CA LYS A 742 -6.45 4.90 23.63
C LYS A 742 -6.79 5.73 22.40
N LEU A 743 -7.00 5.05 21.28
CA LEU A 743 -7.61 5.64 20.08
C LEU A 743 -9.11 5.62 20.27
N ARG A 744 -9.72 6.78 20.45
CA ARG A 744 -11.16 6.91 20.53
C ARG A 744 -11.78 6.82 19.14
N GLN A 745 -12.86 6.06 19.04
CA GLN A 745 -13.72 5.93 17.86
C GLN A 745 -15.09 6.54 18.17
N PRO A 746 -15.92 6.81 17.14
CA PRO A 746 -17.29 7.17 17.40
C PRO A 746 -17.98 6.11 18.27
N ASP A 747 -18.73 6.53 19.28
CA ASP A 747 -19.49 5.61 20.10
C ASP A 747 -20.48 4.83 19.21
N VAL A 748 -20.73 3.57 19.50
CA VAL A 748 -21.72 2.78 18.78
C VAL A 748 -23.07 2.90 19.47
N LEU A 749 -24.06 3.37 18.74
CA LEU A 749 -25.45 3.43 19.21
C LEU A 749 -26.14 2.07 18.94
N MET A 750 -26.64 1.44 19.96
CA MET A 750 -27.25 0.10 19.93
C MET A 750 -28.63 0.09 20.54
N SER A 751 -29.50 -0.79 20.02
CA SER A 751 -30.77 -1.12 20.67
C SER A 751 -30.56 -2.08 21.82
N THR A 752 -31.25 -1.88 22.95
CA THR A 752 -31.30 -2.83 24.07
C THR A 752 -32.28 -3.98 23.84
N GLY A 753 -33.04 -3.96 22.74
CA GLY A 753 -34.15 -4.88 22.51
C GLY A 753 -35.43 -4.58 23.33
N GLN A 754 -35.35 -3.69 24.32
CA GLN A 754 -36.51 -3.28 25.12
C GLN A 754 -37.29 -2.19 24.38
N ILE A 755 -38.63 -2.36 24.30
CA ILE A 755 -39.51 -1.38 23.70
C ILE A 755 -39.99 -0.41 24.77
N GLU A 756 -39.72 0.89 24.58
CA GLU A 756 -40.11 1.97 25.50
C GLU A 756 -41.61 2.17 25.55
N ASN A 757 -42.30 2.10 24.39
CA ASN A 757 -43.71 2.39 24.18
C ASN A 757 -44.46 1.21 23.54
N PRO A 758 -44.60 0.05 24.21
CA PRO A 758 -45.10 -1.20 23.61
C PRO A 758 -46.58 -1.13 23.16
N THR A 759 -47.36 -0.15 23.67
CA THR A 759 -48.76 0.05 23.32
C THR A 759 -48.97 0.96 22.12
N ALA A 760 -47.92 1.62 21.64
CA ALA A 760 -47.97 2.48 20.44
C ALA A 760 -48.20 1.67 19.15
N PRO A 761 -48.69 2.28 18.07
CA PRO A 761 -48.70 1.67 16.73
C PRO A 761 -47.29 1.18 16.36
N LEU A 762 -47.19 0.14 15.53
CA LEU A 762 -45.90 -0.47 15.17
C LEU A 762 -44.93 0.56 14.57
N SER A 763 -45.40 1.46 13.72
CA SER A 763 -44.62 2.54 13.12
C SER A 763 -44.08 3.59 14.09
N GLU A 764 -44.61 3.64 15.32
CA GLU A 764 -44.19 4.57 16.36
C GLU A 764 -43.46 3.90 17.52
N ARG A 765 -43.39 2.57 17.52
CA ARG A 765 -42.67 1.84 18.57
C ARG A 765 -41.18 2.14 18.52
N ARG A 766 -40.62 2.34 19.72
CA ARG A 766 -39.18 2.70 19.86
C ARG A 766 -38.48 1.73 20.81
N TYR A 767 -37.25 1.37 20.45
CA TYR A 767 -36.33 0.69 21.36
C TYR A 767 -35.71 1.71 22.31
N VAL A 768 -35.40 1.24 23.51
CA VAL A 768 -34.48 1.92 24.41
C VAL A 768 -33.08 1.78 23.80
N MET A 769 -32.44 2.92 23.52
CA MET A 769 -31.12 2.97 22.90
C MET A 769 -30.00 3.08 23.94
N LYS A 770 -28.85 2.45 23.66
CA LYS A 770 -27.66 2.49 24.49
C LYS A 770 -26.47 2.91 23.65
N SER A 771 -25.65 3.84 24.15
CA SER A 771 -24.39 4.22 23.52
C SER A 771 -23.23 3.45 24.15
N ILE A 772 -22.46 2.73 23.32
CA ILE A 772 -21.31 1.94 23.74
C ILE A 772 -20.07 2.69 23.31
N LYS A 773 -19.23 3.06 24.28
CA LYS A 773 -17.95 3.71 24.00
C LYS A 773 -17.01 2.77 23.27
N GLN A 774 -16.46 3.26 22.16
CA GLN A 774 -15.48 2.52 21.38
C GLN A 774 -14.08 3.13 21.59
N GLU A 775 -13.22 2.36 22.19
CA GLU A 775 -11.81 2.71 22.36
C GLU A 775 -10.95 1.50 21.96
N SER A 776 -10.02 1.72 21.05
CA SER A 776 -8.98 0.75 20.72
C SER A 776 -7.63 1.26 21.20
N GLY A 777 -6.61 0.42 21.26
CA GLY A 777 -5.28 0.86 21.67
C GLY A 777 -4.76 0.08 22.87
N THR A 778 -4.75 -1.24 22.72
CA THR A 778 -4.08 -2.14 23.65
C THR A 778 -2.59 -2.20 23.32
N LEU A 779 -1.76 -2.40 24.33
CA LEU A 779 -0.36 -2.78 24.16
C LEU A 779 -0.32 -4.15 23.46
N LEU A 780 0.35 -4.22 22.30
CA LEU A 780 0.44 -5.43 21.50
C LEU A 780 1.91 -5.87 21.37
N PRO A 781 2.36 -6.84 22.21
CA PRO A 781 3.68 -7.44 22.03
C PRO A 781 3.65 -8.47 20.91
N ALA A 782 4.60 -8.41 20.01
CA ALA A 782 4.80 -9.31 18.89
C ALA A 782 6.21 -9.92 18.97
N LEU A 783 6.29 -11.21 19.30
CA LEU A 783 7.53 -11.95 19.26
C LEU A 783 7.63 -12.73 17.95
N GLY A 784 8.78 -12.68 17.31
CA GLY A 784 9.01 -13.49 16.13
C GLY A 784 10.39 -14.11 16.06
N ILE A 785 10.46 -15.24 15.39
CA ILE A 785 11.66 -16.04 15.19
C ILE A 785 11.80 -16.32 13.72
N THR A 786 13.02 -16.18 13.20
CA THR A 786 13.34 -16.50 11.81
C THR A 786 14.54 -17.45 11.76
N PHE A 787 14.48 -18.43 10.89
CA PHE A 787 15.58 -19.34 10.60
C PHE A 787 15.75 -19.46 9.10
N GLU A 788 16.96 -19.27 8.59
CA GLU A 788 17.31 -19.37 7.17
C GLU A 788 18.51 -20.31 7.00
N TYR A 789 18.36 -21.26 6.07
CA TYR A 789 19.37 -22.28 5.73
C TYR A 789 19.61 -22.32 4.23
#